data_445de66b1da5ee12027ed4d6f876f012
#
_entry.id   445de66b1da5ee12027ed4d6f876f012
#
_cell.length_a   1.000
_cell.length_b   1.000
_cell.length_c   1.000
_cell.angle_alpha   90.00
_cell.angle_beta   90.00
_cell.angle_gamma   90.00
#
_symmetry.space_group_name_H-M   'P 1'
#
loop_
_entity.id
_entity.type
_entity.pdbx_description
1 polymer ?
#
loop_
_entity_poly.entity_id
_entity_poly.type
_entity_poly.pdbx_seq_one_letter_code
_entity_poly.pdbx_strand_id
1 'polypeptide(L)'
;MKQFKTNVIKKKELRESQLNALRTIADTLYNAFGPYALATSIKTPDTKTDQYGVTIYTKDGMTIVENLLMNLPIEMSVREDVKNIARDTVKKVGDGTTAACILSYLIFKWLVKANEEYNIPEKVLVDDLRRVTKKVIEHIQAKGREATEKDMFDIAMISTNGNYEVSKAIYDIYQKHGMGVHIDTGISNTENHVLKEFDGISFNQGYWNEYFINNPDENTSEISNPRVYVFEDPVDSKYMRAFFDKILVDNIFEPLQLMSGKKIPMVDKTGNNVTDKNGNVIYKKPRAIIPTVIFSSAYGTDMKSMADELLATFRNYPPEMRPPLLSVTNIHDIEALQDLCTLTGATIIKKYISEEAEKYDQECGRTPTFDTIHEFAGGAEKVIASSTSTKVINPYKMYETVDDGKGNVTIKLDENGHPVNTEIYNELLRMVEQHIENLKKDKKDLKDLYLATRRLHRLKGNLVEYLVGGVAIADRDYVRDLVEDAVLNCRSAAEEGVGYGANFEAFRALNEITKEENTPNPYKEYSMEGILLDVYTTITCMLYESAFEGNTDEAKTFAIKSIQNGCPANLAELKIVSREWNEETKSWTHKISTESAEYIFSNKRPVLSSIKSDQVVLNAISRIIGTSFATNQYFTPMVEMNNYGDAPLVVATQEK
;
A
#
# COMPACT_ATOMS: atom_id res chain seq x y z
N MET A 1 -39.04 15.04 17.31
CA MET A 1 -38.03 13.97 17.49
C MET A 1 -38.46 12.79 16.64
N LYS A 2 -37.71 12.45 15.58
CA LYS A 2 -37.96 11.22 14.82
C LYS A 2 -37.60 10.05 15.74
N GLN A 3 -38.53 9.18 16.06
CA GLN A 3 -38.23 7.93 16.77
C GLN A 3 -37.61 6.97 15.78
N PHE A 4 -36.33 6.68 15.93
CA PHE A 4 -35.65 5.62 15.19
C PHE A 4 -36.03 4.27 15.82
N LYS A 5 -36.69 3.40 15.07
CA LYS A 5 -36.82 2.01 15.45
C LYS A 5 -35.59 1.25 15.04
N THR A 6 -35.02 0.46 15.93
CA THR A 6 -33.90 -0.43 15.61
C THR A 6 -34.43 -1.74 15.02
N ASN A 7 -34.01 -2.10 13.83
CA ASN A 7 -34.24 -3.43 13.28
C ASN A 7 -33.15 -4.37 13.79
N VAL A 8 -33.55 -5.56 14.26
CA VAL A 8 -32.66 -6.58 14.80
C VAL A 8 -32.75 -7.82 13.94
N ILE A 9 -31.71 -8.10 13.16
CA ILE A 9 -31.58 -9.33 12.37
C ILE A 9 -30.87 -10.37 13.22
N LYS A 10 -31.48 -11.55 13.37
CA LYS A 10 -30.98 -12.63 14.21
C LYS A 10 -30.28 -13.70 13.40
N LYS A 11 -29.53 -14.54 14.10
CA LYS A 11 -28.57 -15.54 13.63
C LYS A 11 -28.87 -16.19 12.25
N LYS A 12 -30.00 -16.82 12.05
CA LYS A 12 -30.30 -17.54 10.78
C LYS A 12 -30.43 -16.59 9.60
N GLU A 13 -31.29 -15.59 9.73
CA GLU A 13 -31.50 -14.57 8.70
C GLU A 13 -30.21 -13.76 8.44
N LEU A 14 -29.42 -13.48 9.49
CA LEU A 14 -28.12 -12.85 9.38
C LEU A 14 -27.17 -13.69 8.53
N ARG A 15 -27.06 -14.99 8.80
CA ARG A 15 -26.19 -15.91 8.03
C ARG A 15 -26.59 -16.00 6.56
N GLU A 16 -27.88 -16.11 6.29
CA GLU A 16 -28.41 -16.16 4.92
C GLU A 16 -28.06 -14.87 4.17
N SER A 17 -28.27 -13.70 4.79
CA SER A 17 -27.95 -12.40 4.18
C SER A 17 -26.43 -12.23 3.96
N GLN A 18 -25.60 -12.61 4.94
CA GLN A 18 -24.14 -12.56 4.81
C GLN A 18 -23.65 -13.47 3.67
N LEU A 19 -24.15 -14.71 3.61
CA LEU A 19 -23.77 -15.67 2.58
C LEU A 19 -24.20 -15.22 1.18
N ASN A 20 -25.41 -14.65 1.06
CA ASN A 20 -25.91 -14.11 -0.20
C ASN A 20 -25.07 -12.92 -0.70
N ALA A 21 -24.71 -12.00 0.21
CA ALA A 21 -23.85 -10.88 -0.14
C ALA A 21 -22.47 -11.34 -0.64
N LEU A 22 -21.82 -12.24 0.11
CA LEU A 22 -20.52 -12.81 -0.28
C LEU A 22 -20.60 -13.57 -1.60
N ARG A 23 -21.69 -14.32 -1.80
CA ARG A 23 -21.94 -15.03 -3.06
C ARG A 23 -22.08 -14.07 -4.24
N THR A 24 -22.88 -13.00 -4.08
CA THR A 24 -23.07 -11.98 -5.13
C THR A 24 -21.74 -11.34 -5.52
N ILE A 25 -20.89 -11.04 -4.54
CA ILE A 25 -19.54 -10.51 -4.77
C ILE A 25 -18.69 -11.53 -5.54
N ALA A 26 -18.64 -12.78 -5.09
CA ALA A 26 -17.84 -13.83 -5.71
C ALA A 26 -18.29 -14.13 -7.15
N ASP A 27 -19.61 -14.23 -7.39
CA ASP A 27 -20.18 -14.49 -8.72
C ASP A 27 -19.87 -13.34 -9.70
N THR A 28 -19.86 -12.08 -9.21
CA THR A 28 -19.49 -10.91 -10.02
C THR A 28 -18.01 -10.94 -10.39
N LEU A 29 -17.15 -11.33 -9.47
CA LEU A 29 -15.70 -11.38 -9.66
C LEU A 29 -15.21 -12.60 -10.43
N TYR A 30 -16.00 -13.66 -10.52
CA TYR A 30 -15.60 -14.90 -11.18
C TYR A 30 -15.15 -14.68 -12.62
N ASN A 31 -15.87 -13.85 -13.38
CA ASN A 31 -15.54 -13.55 -14.78
C ASN A 31 -14.30 -12.65 -14.94
N ALA A 32 -13.90 -11.97 -13.89
CA ALA A 32 -12.69 -11.13 -13.84
C ALA A 32 -11.47 -11.86 -13.25
N PHE A 33 -11.61 -13.17 -12.92
CA PHE A 33 -10.58 -13.96 -12.26
C PHE A 33 -9.76 -14.81 -13.23
N GLY A 34 -8.45 -14.70 -13.15
CA GLY A 34 -7.48 -15.48 -13.91
C GLY A 34 -6.93 -14.78 -15.15
N PRO A 35 -5.91 -15.38 -15.80
CA PRO A 35 -5.18 -14.76 -16.91
C PRO A 35 -6.03 -14.55 -18.17
N TYR A 36 -7.04 -15.37 -18.38
CA TYR A 36 -7.97 -15.29 -19.53
C TYR A 36 -9.24 -14.50 -19.22
N ALA A 37 -9.33 -13.92 -18.02
CA ALA A 37 -10.47 -13.14 -17.60
C ALA A 37 -10.67 -11.87 -18.46
N LEU A 38 -11.91 -11.46 -18.62
CA LEU A 38 -12.29 -10.26 -19.36
C LEU A 38 -12.49 -9.09 -18.38
N ALA A 39 -12.30 -7.88 -18.89
CA ALA A 39 -12.58 -6.67 -18.10
C ALA A 39 -14.08 -6.51 -17.84
N THR A 40 -14.43 -6.08 -16.65
CA THR A 40 -15.79 -5.71 -16.25
C THR A 40 -16.03 -4.24 -16.60
N SER A 41 -17.17 -3.98 -17.28
CA SER A 41 -17.62 -2.61 -17.56
C SER A 41 -18.54 -2.15 -16.43
N ILE A 42 -18.14 -1.07 -15.75
CA ILE A 42 -18.87 -0.49 -14.62
C ILE A 42 -19.33 0.91 -15.00
N LYS A 43 -20.62 1.17 -14.83
CA LYS A 43 -21.17 2.52 -14.98
C LYS A 43 -21.31 3.16 -13.62
N THR A 44 -20.50 4.19 -13.35
CA THR A 44 -20.54 4.89 -12.07
C THR A 44 -21.69 5.90 -12.05
N PRO A 45 -22.36 6.13 -10.90
CA PRO A 45 -23.33 7.20 -10.76
C PRO A 45 -22.60 8.56 -10.76
N ASP A 46 -23.13 9.54 -11.50
CA ASP A 46 -22.68 10.92 -11.36
C ASP A 46 -23.41 11.58 -10.18
N THR A 47 -22.69 11.79 -9.09
CA THR A 47 -23.24 12.38 -7.86
C THR A 47 -23.64 13.86 -7.98
N LYS A 48 -23.27 14.54 -9.08
CA LYS A 48 -23.57 15.96 -9.29
C LYS A 48 -24.81 16.21 -10.15
N THR A 49 -25.15 15.29 -11.04
CA THR A 49 -26.18 15.52 -12.07
C THR A 49 -27.33 14.52 -12.05
N ASP A 50 -27.37 13.55 -11.13
CA ASP A 50 -28.30 12.40 -11.12
C ASP A 50 -28.35 11.62 -12.46
N GLN A 51 -27.31 11.77 -13.27
CA GLN A 51 -27.12 11.05 -14.53
C GLN A 51 -26.07 9.95 -14.35
N TYR A 52 -26.02 9.06 -15.33
CA TYR A 52 -24.96 8.06 -15.36
C TYR A 52 -23.62 8.74 -15.66
N GLY A 53 -22.65 8.56 -14.75
CA GLY A 53 -21.30 9.07 -14.89
C GLY A 53 -20.44 8.34 -15.93
N VAL A 54 -19.16 8.28 -15.71
CA VAL A 54 -18.19 7.65 -16.60
C VAL A 54 -18.33 6.13 -16.59
N THR A 55 -18.05 5.48 -17.72
CA THR A 55 -17.90 4.01 -17.78
C THR A 55 -16.45 3.66 -17.53
N ILE A 56 -16.20 2.80 -16.54
CA ILE A 56 -14.89 2.27 -16.17
C ILE A 56 -14.79 0.84 -16.69
N TYR A 57 -13.64 0.48 -17.24
CA TYR A 57 -13.30 -0.89 -17.64
C TYR A 57 -12.17 -1.37 -16.75
N THR A 58 -12.41 -2.40 -15.95
CA THR A 58 -11.42 -2.90 -15.00
C THR A 58 -11.48 -4.41 -14.82
N LYS A 59 -10.35 -5.01 -14.44
CA LYS A 59 -10.27 -6.37 -13.92
C LYS A 59 -9.97 -6.38 -12.42
N ASP A 60 -9.65 -5.21 -11.83
CA ASP A 60 -9.31 -5.11 -10.42
C ASP A 60 -10.50 -5.43 -9.52
N GLY A 61 -10.30 -6.44 -8.67
CA GLY A 61 -11.33 -6.92 -7.75
C GLY A 61 -11.77 -5.85 -6.75
N MET A 62 -10.87 -4.97 -6.31
CA MET A 62 -11.19 -3.89 -5.37
C MET A 62 -12.12 -2.86 -6.04
N THR A 63 -11.79 -2.40 -7.24
CA THR A 63 -12.60 -1.45 -8.01
C THR A 63 -13.99 -2.00 -8.30
N ILE A 64 -14.10 -3.30 -8.62
CA ILE A 64 -15.39 -3.96 -8.85
C ILE A 64 -16.21 -3.96 -7.56
N VAL A 65 -15.64 -4.38 -6.43
CA VAL A 65 -16.35 -4.44 -5.13
C VAL A 65 -16.76 -3.05 -4.64
N GLU A 66 -15.92 -2.03 -4.85
CA GLU A 66 -16.25 -0.64 -4.46
C GLU A 66 -17.49 -0.09 -5.17
N ASN A 67 -17.68 -0.48 -6.43
CA ASN A 67 -18.80 -0.01 -7.24
C ASN A 67 -20.03 -0.94 -7.20
N LEU A 68 -19.95 -2.07 -6.46
CA LEU A 68 -21.07 -2.99 -6.34
C LEU A 68 -22.09 -2.47 -5.33
N LEU A 69 -23.31 -2.23 -5.78
CA LEU A 69 -24.42 -1.78 -4.92
C LEU A 69 -25.17 -2.97 -4.35
N MET A 70 -25.44 -2.94 -3.05
CA MET A 70 -26.19 -3.96 -2.32
C MET A 70 -27.52 -3.37 -1.83
N ASN A 71 -28.55 -4.22 -1.74
CA ASN A 71 -29.90 -3.75 -1.41
C ASN A 71 -30.14 -3.59 0.11
N LEU A 72 -29.53 -4.43 0.91
CA LEU A 72 -29.76 -4.46 2.36
C LEU A 72 -28.58 -3.85 3.13
N PRO A 73 -28.84 -3.16 4.26
CA PRO A 73 -27.77 -2.61 5.11
C PRO A 73 -26.75 -3.65 5.57
N ILE A 74 -27.21 -4.87 5.86
CA ILE A 74 -26.31 -5.97 6.23
C ILE A 74 -25.41 -6.40 5.06
N GLU A 75 -25.95 -6.45 3.85
CA GLU A 75 -25.18 -6.78 2.65
C GLU A 75 -24.14 -5.69 2.35
N MET A 76 -24.50 -4.42 2.55
CA MET A 76 -23.55 -3.30 2.47
C MET A 76 -22.41 -3.43 3.49
N SER A 77 -22.72 -3.85 4.73
CA SER A 77 -21.70 -4.10 5.75
C SER A 77 -20.74 -5.22 5.35
N VAL A 78 -21.26 -6.32 4.80
CA VAL A 78 -20.44 -7.44 4.27
C VAL A 78 -19.57 -6.98 3.11
N ARG A 79 -20.11 -6.15 2.20
CA ARG A 79 -19.33 -5.56 1.11
C ARG A 79 -18.17 -4.72 1.66
N GLU A 80 -18.39 -3.90 2.69
CA GLU A 80 -17.31 -3.14 3.33
C GLU A 80 -16.26 -4.05 4.00
N ASP A 81 -16.67 -5.17 4.60
CA ASP A 81 -15.74 -6.18 5.12
C ASP A 81 -14.84 -6.73 4.01
N VAL A 82 -15.42 -7.14 2.87
CA VAL A 82 -14.66 -7.65 1.71
C VAL A 82 -13.78 -6.56 1.09
N LYS A 83 -14.29 -5.33 0.98
CA LYS A 83 -13.52 -4.17 0.53
C LYS A 83 -12.29 -3.91 1.42
N ASN A 84 -12.44 -4.05 2.74
CA ASN A 84 -11.32 -3.89 3.65
C ASN A 84 -10.27 -5.00 3.48
N ILE A 85 -10.69 -6.25 3.19
CA ILE A 85 -9.77 -7.36 2.85
C ILE A 85 -9.00 -7.03 1.57
N ALA A 86 -9.70 -6.63 0.50
CA ALA A 86 -9.09 -6.24 -0.77
C ALA A 86 -8.11 -5.07 -0.59
N ARG A 87 -8.50 -4.03 0.13
CA ARG A 87 -7.66 -2.86 0.43
C ARG A 87 -6.40 -3.22 1.21
N ASP A 88 -6.50 -4.11 2.21
CA ASP A 88 -5.34 -4.60 2.96
C ASP A 88 -4.38 -5.36 2.05
N THR A 89 -4.91 -6.12 1.08
CA THR A 89 -4.12 -6.88 0.10
C THR A 89 -3.38 -5.94 -0.85
N VAL A 90 -4.08 -4.95 -1.47
CA VAL A 90 -3.45 -3.94 -2.34
C VAL A 90 -2.33 -3.21 -1.60
N LYS A 91 -2.61 -2.67 -0.42
CA LYS A 91 -1.62 -1.86 0.32
C LYS A 91 -0.35 -2.61 0.68
N LYS A 92 -0.43 -3.92 0.88
CA LYS A 92 0.70 -4.72 1.39
C LYS A 92 1.43 -5.49 0.28
N VAL A 93 0.75 -5.83 -0.80
CA VAL A 93 1.28 -6.71 -1.85
C VAL A 93 1.01 -6.19 -3.26
N GLY A 94 -0.15 -5.57 -3.48
CA GLY A 94 -0.60 -5.08 -4.78
C GLY A 94 -1.37 -6.10 -5.62
N ASP A 95 -1.22 -7.39 -5.38
CA ASP A 95 -1.81 -8.47 -6.18
C ASP A 95 -2.65 -9.41 -5.31
N GLY A 96 -3.56 -10.19 -5.94
CA GLY A 96 -4.40 -11.19 -5.27
C GLY A 96 -5.72 -10.68 -4.72
N THR A 97 -6.14 -9.46 -5.02
CA THR A 97 -7.40 -8.85 -4.54
C THR A 97 -8.63 -9.65 -4.93
N THR A 98 -8.74 -10.06 -6.19
CA THR A 98 -9.85 -10.85 -6.70
C THR A 98 -9.93 -12.22 -6.02
N ALA A 99 -8.77 -12.88 -5.86
CA ALA A 99 -8.68 -14.15 -5.12
C ALA A 99 -9.12 -13.98 -3.66
N ALA A 100 -8.70 -12.90 -2.98
CA ALA A 100 -9.07 -12.63 -1.59
C ALA A 100 -10.59 -12.49 -1.40
N CYS A 101 -11.27 -11.83 -2.33
CA CYS A 101 -12.72 -11.68 -2.29
C CYS A 101 -13.44 -13.02 -2.50
N ILE A 102 -13.01 -13.83 -3.48
CA ILE A 102 -13.59 -15.15 -3.77
C ILE A 102 -13.33 -16.11 -2.58
N LEU A 103 -12.12 -16.13 -2.05
CA LEU A 103 -11.77 -16.94 -0.87
C LEU A 103 -12.60 -16.57 0.36
N SER A 104 -12.94 -15.30 0.52
CA SER A 104 -13.84 -14.85 1.61
C SER A 104 -15.20 -15.54 1.54
N TYR A 105 -15.79 -15.65 0.35
CA TYR A 105 -17.03 -16.40 0.14
C TYR A 105 -16.86 -17.91 0.40
N LEU A 106 -15.83 -18.51 -0.18
CA LEU A 106 -15.62 -19.95 -0.07
C LEU A 106 -15.38 -20.37 1.37
N ILE A 107 -14.56 -19.64 2.13
CA ILE A 107 -14.30 -19.92 3.54
C ILE A 107 -15.58 -19.73 4.36
N PHE A 108 -16.30 -18.60 4.18
CA PHE A 108 -17.54 -18.36 4.91
C PHE A 108 -18.59 -19.45 4.64
N LYS A 109 -18.76 -19.87 3.39
CA LYS A 109 -19.66 -20.95 2.99
C LYS A 109 -19.36 -22.26 3.72
N TRP A 110 -18.05 -22.62 3.82
CA TRP A 110 -17.65 -23.81 4.54
C TRP A 110 -17.80 -23.69 6.06
N LEU A 111 -17.60 -22.49 6.64
CA LEU A 111 -17.87 -22.25 8.06
C LEU A 111 -19.36 -22.44 8.37
N VAL A 112 -20.26 -21.93 7.52
CA VAL A 112 -21.71 -22.12 7.67
C VAL A 112 -22.04 -23.61 7.59
N LYS A 113 -21.53 -24.31 6.56
CA LYS A 113 -21.75 -25.75 6.39
C LYS A 113 -21.26 -26.55 7.62
N ALA A 114 -20.07 -26.26 8.12
CA ALA A 114 -19.51 -26.96 9.29
C ALA A 114 -20.34 -26.68 10.57
N ASN A 115 -20.84 -25.47 10.74
CA ASN A 115 -21.72 -25.13 11.87
C ASN A 115 -23.07 -25.85 11.80
N GLU A 116 -23.68 -25.95 10.61
CA GLU A 116 -25.03 -26.52 10.43
C GLU A 116 -25.02 -28.06 10.33
N GLU A 117 -24.09 -28.63 9.56
CA GLU A 117 -24.07 -30.09 9.33
C GLU A 117 -23.39 -30.85 10.48
N TYR A 118 -22.31 -30.33 11.05
CA TYR A 118 -21.53 -30.99 12.10
C TYR A 118 -21.82 -30.45 13.50
N ASN A 119 -22.72 -29.45 13.64
CA ASN A 119 -23.07 -28.80 14.91
C ASN A 119 -21.86 -28.26 15.70
N ILE A 120 -20.85 -27.75 15.00
CA ILE A 120 -19.66 -27.19 15.62
C ILE A 120 -19.93 -25.72 16.01
N PRO A 121 -19.66 -25.32 17.27
CA PRO A 121 -19.88 -23.95 17.71
C PRO A 121 -19.04 -22.95 16.90
N GLU A 122 -19.61 -21.77 16.60
CA GLU A 122 -18.95 -20.73 15.83
C GLU A 122 -17.59 -20.32 16.40
N LYS A 123 -17.50 -20.21 17.73
CA LYS A 123 -16.26 -19.86 18.40
C LYS A 123 -15.16 -20.88 18.10
N VAL A 124 -15.48 -22.17 18.13
CA VAL A 124 -14.52 -23.24 17.81
C VAL A 124 -14.03 -23.12 16.38
N LEU A 125 -14.95 -22.92 15.43
CA LEU A 125 -14.63 -22.74 14.01
C LEU A 125 -13.70 -21.55 13.76
N VAL A 126 -13.98 -20.42 14.41
CA VAL A 126 -13.16 -19.20 14.27
C VAL A 126 -11.79 -19.35 14.92
N ASP A 127 -11.72 -19.97 16.11
CA ASP A 127 -10.45 -20.21 16.81
C ASP A 127 -9.58 -21.20 16.00
N ASP A 128 -10.19 -22.25 15.43
CA ASP A 128 -9.51 -23.18 14.54
C ASP A 128 -9.05 -22.52 13.23
N LEU A 129 -9.88 -21.69 12.61
CA LEU A 129 -9.49 -20.94 11.42
C LEU A 129 -8.24 -20.07 11.69
N ARG A 130 -8.22 -19.36 12.81
CA ARG A 130 -7.06 -18.55 13.20
C ARG A 130 -5.83 -19.39 13.50
N ARG A 131 -5.99 -20.53 14.18
CA ARG A 131 -4.91 -21.46 14.49
C ARG A 131 -4.27 -22.01 13.23
N VAL A 132 -5.10 -22.51 12.30
CA VAL A 132 -4.60 -23.08 11.03
C VAL A 132 -4.00 -22.01 10.15
N THR A 133 -4.62 -20.83 10.04
CA THR A 133 -4.05 -19.68 9.33
C THR A 133 -2.63 -19.36 9.81
N LYS A 134 -2.42 -19.32 11.13
CA LYS A 134 -1.09 -19.07 11.70
C LYS A 134 -0.07 -20.14 11.28
N LYS A 135 -0.44 -21.43 11.37
CA LYS A 135 0.42 -22.54 10.93
C LYS A 135 0.79 -22.44 9.45
N VAL A 136 -0.21 -22.11 8.59
CA VAL A 136 0.02 -21.95 7.16
C VAL A 136 0.99 -20.81 6.87
N ILE A 137 0.82 -19.67 7.54
CA ILE A 137 1.71 -18.52 7.41
C ILE A 137 3.15 -18.88 7.82
N GLU A 138 3.32 -19.55 8.97
CA GLU A 138 4.63 -20.01 9.45
C GLU A 138 5.30 -20.97 8.45
N HIS A 139 4.51 -21.87 7.85
CA HIS A 139 4.99 -22.80 6.84
C HIS A 139 5.43 -22.10 5.53
N ILE A 140 4.63 -21.14 5.05
CA ILE A 140 4.98 -20.33 3.87
C ILE A 140 6.27 -19.55 4.12
N GLN A 141 6.41 -18.92 5.29
CA GLN A 141 7.62 -18.18 5.66
C GLN A 141 8.87 -19.06 5.67
N ALA A 142 8.74 -20.29 6.18
CA ALA A 142 9.85 -21.23 6.25
C ALA A 142 10.30 -21.74 4.85
N LYS A 143 9.43 -21.71 3.86
CA LYS A 143 9.69 -22.20 2.48
C LYS A 143 9.99 -21.11 1.47
N GLY A 144 9.74 -19.85 1.80
CA GLY A 144 10.08 -18.71 0.97
C GLY A 144 11.58 -18.63 0.71
N ARG A 145 11.97 -18.22 -0.48
CA ARG A 145 13.36 -17.99 -0.84
C ARG A 145 13.60 -16.50 -1.17
N GLU A 146 14.83 -16.09 -1.05
CA GLU A 146 15.24 -14.76 -1.48
C GLU A 146 14.96 -14.55 -2.99
N ALA A 147 14.46 -13.37 -3.34
CA ALA A 147 14.15 -13.01 -4.71
C ALA A 147 15.42 -12.65 -5.48
N THR A 148 15.46 -13.01 -6.76
CA THR A 148 16.51 -12.62 -7.69
C THR A 148 15.98 -11.65 -8.75
N GLU A 149 16.85 -10.92 -9.42
CA GLU A 149 16.44 -10.01 -10.51
C GLU A 149 15.64 -10.73 -11.60
N LYS A 150 15.99 -11.99 -11.91
CA LYS A 150 15.25 -12.80 -12.88
C LYS A 150 13.82 -13.08 -12.44
N ASP A 151 13.60 -13.28 -11.14
CA ASP A 151 12.26 -13.50 -10.62
C ASP A 151 11.36 -12.28 -10.81
N MET A 152 11.91 -11.08 -10.83
CA MET A 152 11.16 -9.86 -11.09
C MET A 152 10.49 -9.88 -12.47
N PHE A 153 11.16 -10.44 -13.48
CA PHE A 153 10.56 -10.61 -14.80
C PHE A 153 9.37 -11.59 -14.75
N ASP A 154 9.56 -12.75 -14.11
CA ASP A 154 8.54 -13.78 -14.05
C ASP A 154 7.32 -13.31 -13.21
N ILE A 155 7.55 -12.60 -12.11
CA ILE A 155 6.48 -11.98 -11.29
C ILE A 155 5.73 -10.91 -12.10
N ALA A 156 6.46 -10.00 -12.76
CA ALA A 156 5.85 -8.96 -13.58
C ALA A 156 5.02 -9.55 -14.72
N MET A 157 5.50 -10.62 -15.37
CA MET A 157 4.75 -11.32 -16.43
C MET A 157 3.41 -11.87 -15.94
N ILE A 158 3.36 -12.37 -14.71
CA ILE A 158 2.11 -12.86 -14.11
C ILE A 158 1.19 -11.69 -13.77
N SER A 159 1.66 -10.68 -13.05
CA SER A 159 0.84 -9.54 -12.62
C SER A 159 0.35 -8.69 -13.79
N THR A 160 1.09 -8.62 -14.89
CA THR A 160 0.68 -7.90 -16.11
C THR A 160 -0.12 -8.73 -17.11
N ASN A 161 -0.57 -9.94 -16.72
CA ASN A 161 -1.28 -10.87 -17.62
C ASN A 161 -0.52 -11.16 -18.93
N GLY A 162 0.81 -11.29 -18.86
CA GLY A 162 1.66 -11.62 -19.99
C GLY A 162 2.11 -10.43 -20.85
N ASN A 163 1.96 -9.20 -20.39
CA ASN A 163 2.47 -8.02 -21.10
C ASN A 163 4.00 -7.98 -21.05
N TYR A 164 4.64 -8.44 -22.14
CA TYR A 164 6.08 -8.55 -22.24
C TYR A 164 6.80 -7.20 -22.13
N GLU A 165 6.27 -6.14 -22.75
CA GLU A 165 6.89 -4.82 -22.80
C GLU A 165 7.00 -4.22 -21.39
N VAL A 166 5.91 -4.19 -20.64
CA VAL A 166 5.87 -3.72 -19.27
C VAL A 166 6.77 -4.57 -18.37
N SER A 167 6.68 -5.89 -18.47
CA SER A 167 7.47 -6.82 -17.64
C SER A 167 8.96 -6.69 -17.90
N LYS A 168 9.35 -6.51 -19.16
CA LYS A 168 10.74 -6.29 -19.54
C LYS A 168 11.26 -4.96 -19.02
N ALA A 169 10.46 -3.89 -19.09
CA ALA A 169 10.85 -2.59 -18.55
C ALA A 169 11.06 -2.65 -17.02
N ILE A 170 10.15 -3.30 -16.27
CA ILE A 170 10.31 -3.51 -14.84
C ILE A 170 11.57 -4.33 -14.53
N TYR A 171 11.82 -5.42 -15.27
CA TYR A 171 13.03 -6.21 -15.11
C TYR A 171 14.30 -5.40 -15.35
N ASP A 172 14.34 -4.58 -16.42
CA ASP A 172 15.50 -3.75 -16.76
C ASP A 172 15.77 -2.70 -15.66
N ILE A 173 14.73 -2.18 -15.01
CA ILE A 173 14.87 -1.29 -13.85
C ILE A 173 15.56 -2.04 -12.70
N TYR A 174 15.07 -3.23 -12.32
CA TYR A 174 15.69 -4.03 -11.26
C TYR A 174 17.11 -4.45 -11.60
N GLN A 175 17.40 -4.80 -12.86
CA GLN A 175 18.74 -5.14 -13.31
C GLN A 175 19.71 -3.95 -13.23
N LYS A 176 19.25 -2.74 -13.54
CA LYS A 176 20.07 -1.53 -13.53
C LYS A 176 20.30 -0.98 -12.11
N HIS A 177 19.24 -0.95 -11.28
CA HIS A 177 19.25 -0.27 -10.00
C HIS A 177 19.30 -1.20 -8.79
N GLY A 178 19.20 -2.53 -9.02
CA GLY A 178 19.18 -3.54 -7.97
C GLY A 178 17.81 -3.70 -7.29
N MET A 179 17.73 -4.67 -6.37
CA MET A 179 16.48 -5.12 -5.73
C MET A 179 15.85 -4.10 -4.79
N GLY A 180 16.57 -3.05 -4.42
CA GLY A 180 16.06 -2.00 -3.52
C GLY A 180 15.48 -0.78 -4.23
N VAL A 181 15.40 -0.80 -5.55
CA VAL A 181 14.84 0.31 -6.32
C VAL A 181 13.38 0.57 -5.93
N HIS A 182 13.04 1.85 -5.77
CA HIS A 182 11.65 2.27 -5.60
C HIS A 182 11.09 2.71 -6.96
N ILE A 183 10.04 2.03 -7.40
CA ILE A 183 9.36 2.33 -8.65
C ILE A 183 8.00 2.92 -8.32
N ASP A 184 7.76 4.14 -8.77
CA ASP A 184 6.44 4.76 -8.76
C ASP A 184 5.80 4.70 -10.14
N THR A 185 4.47 4.69 -10.17
CA THR A 185 3.69 4.64 -11.40
C THR A 185 2.95 5.94 -11.59
N GLY A 186 2.93 6.43 -12.82
CA GLY A 186 2.23 7.66 -13.19
C GLY A 186 1.72 7.60 -14.62
N ILE A 187 1.14 8.70 -15.09
CA ILE A 187 0.61 8.85 -16.44
C ILE A 187 1.56 9.72 -17.27
N SER A 188 1.93 9.24 -18.45
CA SER A 188 2.69 10.02 -19.42
C SER A 188 1.76 10.93 -20.21
N ASN A 189 2.24 12.14 -20.53
CA ASN A 189 1.57 13.03 -21.47
C ASN A 189 1.85 12.67 -22.95
N THR A 190 2.54 11.55 -23.20
CA THR A 190 2.89 11.05 -24.53
C THR A 190 2.28 9.67 -24.78
N GLU A 191 2.27 9.24 -26.03
CA GLU A 191 1.80 7.89 -26.41
C GLU A 191 2.73 6.78 -25.92
N ASN A 192 3.99 7.09 -25.64
CA ASN A 192 5.00 6.12 -25.23
C ASN A 192 5.13 6.08 -23.70
N HIS A 193 5.50 4.91 -23.17
CA HIS A 193 5.97 4.79 -21.79
C HIS A 193 7.28 5.57 -21.60
N VAL A 194 7.40 6.25 -20.47
CA VAL A 194 8.58 7.06 -20.14
C VAL A 194 9.10 6.65 -18.76
N LEU A 195 10.40 6.39 -18.67
CA LEU A 195 11.08 6.15 -17.40
C LEU A 195 11.82 7.43 -17.01
N LYS A 196 11.54 7.95 -15.82
CA LYS A 196 12.30 9.03 -15.19
C LYS A 196 13.06 8.48 -13.99
N GLU A 197 14.31 8.82 -13.88
CA GLU A 197 15.18 8.37 -12.81
C GLU A 197 15.58 9.55 -11.92
N PHE A 198 15.55 9.34 -10.61
CA PHE A 198 15.93 10.33 -9.61
C PHE A 198 16.76 9.67 -8.53
N ASP A 199 17.74 10.41 -8.01
CA ASP A 199 18.53 9.98 -6.87
C ASP A 199 17.89 10.46 -5.57
N GLY A 200 17.78 9.58 -4.56
CA GLY A 200 17.18 9.95 -3.28
C GLY A 200 16.71 8.77 -2.45
N ILE A 201 15.87 9.06 -1.50
CA ILE A 201 15.25 8.05 -0.63
C ILE A 201 13.73 8.13 -0.66
N SER A 202 13.08 7.00 -0.42
CA SER A 202 11.62 6.92 -0.38
C SER A 202 11.11 6.31 0.92
N PHE A 203 9.88 6.68 1.26
CA PHE A 203 9.13 6.18 2.40
C PHE A 203 7.77 5.70 1.93
N ASN A 204 7.27 4.59 2.51
CA ASN A 204 5.93 4.06 2.25
C ASN A 204 4.84 4.78 3.07
N GLN A 205 5.04 6.05 3.37
CA GLN A 205 4.11 6.94 4.05
C GLN A 205 3.96 8.20 3.22
N GLY A 206 2.70 8.62 3.02
CA GLY A 206 2.39 9.81 2.23
C GLY A 206 2.07 11.03 3.08
N TYR A 207 1.49 12.03 2.43
CA TYR A 207 1.06 13.24 3.11
C TYR A 207 0.00 12.91 4.19
N TRP A 208 0.05 13.66 5.27
CA TRP A 208 -0.90 13.50 6.36
C TRP A 208 -2.34 13.83 5.99
N ASN A 209 -2.55 14.80 5.08
CA ASN A 209 -3.88 15.28 4.71
C ASN A 209 -3.90 15.77 3.25
N GLU A 210 -5.02 15.57 2.55
CA GLU A 210 -5.23 15.99 1.15
C GLU A 210 -5.11 17.51 0.92
N TYR A 211 -5.22 18.32 1.96
CA TYR A 211 -5.01 19.76 1.83
C TYR A 211 -3.56 20.17 1.58
N PHE A 212 -2.61 19.24 1.70
CA PHE A 212 -1.22 19.48 1.28
C PHE A 212 -1.02 19.29 -0.23
N ILE A 213 -2.00 18.72 -0.95
CA ILE A 213 -1.93 18.55 -2.41
C ILE A 213 -1.84 19.93 -3.06
N ASN A 214 -0.80 20.14 -3.86
CA ASN A 214 -0.61 21.33 -4.70
C ASN A 214 -0.50 20.99 -6.18
N ASN A 215 -0.41 19.71 -6.53
CA ASN A 215 -0.53 19.19 -7.89
C ASN A 215 -1.78 18.28 -7.97
N PRO A 216 -2.95 18.84 -8.33
CA PRO A 216 -4.20 18.07 -8.37
C PRO A 216 -4.25 17.05 -9.50
N ASP A 217 -3.51 17.24 -10.59
CA ASP A 217 -3.49 16.35 -11.75
C ASP A 217 -2.87 15.00 -11.40
N GLU A 218 -1.83 15.00 -10.56
CA GLU A 218 -1.14 13.79 -10.08
C GLU A 218 -1.54 13.41 -8.65
N ASN A 219 -2.42 14.19 -8.03
CA ASN A 219 -2.84 14.01 -6.64
C ASN A 219 -1.67 13.97 -5.64
N THR A 220 -0.66 14.83 -5.86
CA THR A 220 0.58 14.89 -5.09
C THR A 220 0.81 16.26 -4.44
N SER A 221 1.65 16.23 -3.41
CA SER A 221 2.26 17.43 -2.82
C SER A 221 3.72 17.49 -3.22
N GLU A 222 4.10 18.56 -3.93
CA GLU A 222 5.45 18.75 -4.46
C GLU A 222 6.08 20.01 -3.88
N ILE A 223 7.17 19.86 -3.13
CA ILE A 223 7.86 20.97 -2.48
C ILE A 223 9.31 21.03 -2.97
N SER A 224 9.66 22.10 -3.66
CA SER A 224 11.02 22.33 -4.17
C SER A 224 11.87 23.09 -3.14
N ASN A 225 13.12 22.69 -3.00
CA ASN A 225 14.11 23.27 -2.08
C ASN A 225 13.59 23.49 -0.64
N PRO A 226 12.94 22.47 -0.03
CA PRO A 226 12.37 22.64 1.30
C PRO A 226 13.41 22.67 2.40
N ARG A 227 13.09 23.39 3.49
CA ARG A 227 13.65 23.06 4.80
C ARG A 227 12.97 21.81 5.33
N VAL A 228 13.77 20.81 5.67
CA VAL A 228 13.30 19.51 6.18
C VAL A 228 13.50 19.44 7.68
N TYR A 229 12.39 19.27 8.41
CA TYR A 229 12.41 19.07 9.86
C TYR A 229 11.98 17.64 10.18
N VAL A 230 12.63 17.02 11.16
CA VAL A 230 12.40 15.63 11.53
C VAL A 230 12.10 15.54 13.03
N PHE A 231 10.91 15.03 13.37
CA PHE A 231 10.46 14.80 14.73
C PHE A 231 10.44 13.31 15.02
N GLU A 232 11.10 12.89 16.10
CA GLU A 232 11.03 11.50 16.57
C GLU A 232 9.69 11.21 17.24
N ASP A 233 9.11 12.21 17.91
CA ASP A 233 7.85 12.13 18.63
C ASP A 233 6.68 12.71 17.81
N PRO A 234 5.43 12.41 18.20
CA PRO A 234 4.26 13.05 17.59
C PRO A 234 4.30 14.57 17.74
N VAL A 235 4.09 15.28 16.63
CA VAL A 235 4.14 16.75 16.59
C VAL A 235 3.06 17.45 17.41
N ASP A 236 1.99 16.76 17.78
CA ASP A 236 0.88 17.25 18.60
C ASP A 236 1.09 17.08 20.10
N SER A 237 2.18 16.41 20.53
CA SER A 237 2.53 16.42 21.94
C SER A 237 2.77 17.85 22.42
N LYS A 238 2.37 18.17 23.64
CA LYS A 238 2.45 19.53 24.20
C LYS A 238 3.85 20.19 24.03
N TYR A 239 4.89 19.38 24.08
CA TYR A 239 6.27 19.83 23.90
C TYR A 239 6.60 20.09 22.43
N MET A 240 6.30 19.13 21.56
CA MET A 240 6.63 19.21 20.12
C MET A 240 5.79 20.26 19.40
N ARG A 241 4.52 20.42 19.82
CA ARG A 241 3.61 21.40 19.22
C ARG A 241 4.17 22.83 19.26
N ALA A 242 4.80 23.22 20.33
CA ALA A 242 5.38 24.57 20.43
C ALA A 242 6.45 24.82 19.36
N PHE A 243 7.31 23.85 19.08
CA PHE A 243 8.30 23.93 18.00
C PHE A 243 7.65 23.87 16.62
N PHE A 244 6.69 23.00 16.44
CA PHE A 244 5.93 22.89 15.20
C PHE A 244 5.23 24.22 14.85
N ASP A 245 4.50 24.81 15.80
CA ASP A 245 3.83 26.10 15.63
C ASP A 245 4.84 27.20 15.31
N LYS A 246 5.99 27.22 15.98
CA LYS A 246 7.08 28.18 15.72
C LYS A 246 7.60 28.07 14.29
N ILE A 247 7.86 26.84 13.80
CA ILE A 247 8.30 26.58 12.42
C ILE A 247 7.26 27.09 11.42
N LEU A 248 5.98 26.80 11.65
CA LEU A 248 4.90 27.24 10.77
C LEU A 248 4.73 28.75 10.75
N VAL A 249 4.76 29.38 11.92
CA VAL A 249 4.65 30.84 12.03
C VAL A 249 5.79 31.50 11.28
N ASP A 250 7.02 31.08 11.53
CA ASP A 250 8.20 31.74 10.95
C ASP A 250 8.35 31.49 9.45
N ASN A 251 8.05 30.28 8.98
CA ASN A 251 8.29 29.92 7.59
C ASN A 251 7.11 30.23 6.67
N ILE A 252 5.88 30.15 7.17
CA ILE A 252 4.66 30.21 6.36
C ILE A 252 3.75 31.38 6.75
N PHE A 253 3.25 31.42 8.00
CA PHE A 253 2.15 32.31 8.34
C PHE A 253 2.58 33.78 8.46
N GLU A 254 3.72 34.08 9.11
CA GLU A 254 4.20 35.44 9.20
C GLU A 254 4.58 36.02 7.82
N PRO A 255 5.34 35.30 6.95
CA PRO A 255 5.56 35.74 5.58
C PRO A 255 4.27 36.03 4.80
N LEU A 256 3.27 35.14 4.87
CA LEU A 256 1.95 35.35 4.22
C LEU A 256 1.28 36.63 4.71
N GLN A 257 1.26 36.87 6.03
CA GLN A 257 0.68 38.08 6.60
C GLN A 257 1.42 39.36 6.18
N LEU A 258 2.74 39.30 6.14
CA LEU A 258 3.56 40.43 5.67
C LEU A 258 3.35 40.74 4.19
N MET A 259 3.22 39.70 3.35
CA MET A 259 2.93 39.83 1.94
C MET A 259 1.51 40.38 1.66
N SER A 260 0.54 40.07 2.52
CA SER A 260 -0.81 40.65 2.46
C SER A 260 -0.90 42.11 2.94
N GLY A 261 0.22 42.71 3.32
CA GLY A 261 0.31 44.10 3.76
C GLY A 261 0.06 44.31 5.27
N LYS A 262 -0.05 43.23 6.05
CA LYS A 262 -0.19 43.34 7.51
C LYS A 262 1.11 43.86 8.14
N LYS A 263 1.02 44.91 8.93
CA LYS A 263 2.17 45.47 9.67
C LYS A 263 2.37 44.67 10.96
N ILE A 264 3.48 43.92 11.06
CA ILE A 264 3.86 43.15 12.24
C ILE A 264 5.01 43.89 12.94
N PRO A 265 4.85 44.33 14.20
CA PRO A 265 5.90 45.02 14.92
C PRO A 265 7.09 44.09 15.21
N MET A 266 8.31 44.64 15.15
CA MET A 266 9.47 43.94 15.71
C MET A 266 9.38 43.99 17.24
N VAL A 267 9.59 42.86 17.89
CA VAL A 267 9.64 42.76 19.35
C VAL A 267 11.05 42.34 19.80
N ASP A 268 11.47 42.82 20.94
CA ASP A 268 12.72 42.42 21.58
C ASP A 268 12.57 41.07 22.32
N LYS A 269 13.63 40.56 22.93
CA LYS A 269 13.64 39.30 23.70
C LYS A 269 12.70 39.30 24.92
N THR A 270 12.23 40.49 25.34
CA THR A 270 11.30 40.66 26.46
C THR A 270 9.85 40.85 26.01
N GLY A 271 9.59 40.80 24.68
CA GLY A 271 8.25 40.95 24.09
C GLY A 271 7.80 42.40 23.89
N ASN A 272 8.67 43.39 24.10
CA ASN A 272 8.36 44.81 23.90
C ASN A 272 8.63 45.22 22.44
N ASN A 273 7.80 46.14 21.91
CA ASN A 273 8.02 46.67 20.58
C ASN A 273 9.36 47.40 20.47
N VAL A 274 10.15 47.05 19.46
CA VAL A 274 11.37 47.77 19.11
C VAL A 274 11.01 49.09 18.45
N THR A 275 11.62 50.20 18.95
CA THR A 275 11.40 51.55 18.41
C THR A 275 12.65 52.10 17.76
N ASP A 276 12.48 52.99 16.79
CA ASP A 276 13.58 53.77 16.20
C ASP A 276 14.06 54.90 17.15
N LYS A 277 15.06 55.64 16.71
CA LYS A 277 15.63 56.78 17.49
C LYS A 277 14.60 57.89 17.76
N ASN A 278 13.48 57.89 17.07
CA ASN A 278 12.39 58.88 17.19
C ASN A 278 11.20 58.34 17.99
N GLY A 279 11.28 57.09 18.53
CA GLY A 279 10.22 56.48 19.29
C GLY A 279 9.14 55.77 18.44
N ASN A 280 9.30 55.67 17.11
CA ASN A 280 8.35 54.96 16.24
C ASN A 280 8.60 53.46 16.25
N VAL A 281 7.52 52.69 16.28
CA VAL A 281 7.61 51.23 16.23
C VAL A 281 8.20 50.77 14.90
N ILE A 282 9.22 49.93 14.97
CA ILE A 282 9.83 49.29 13.80
C ILE A 282 9.01 48.07 13.44
N TYR A 283 8.63 47.95 12.16
CA TYR A 283 7.87 46.84 11.64
C TYR A 283 8.77 45.87 10.87
N LYS A 284 8.43 44.58 10.91
CA LYS A 284 9.10 43.54 10.11
C LYS A 284 8.91 43.83 8.61
N LYS A 285 9.95 43.57 7.83
CA LYS A 285 9.90 43.71 6.38
C LYS A 285 9.27 42.48 5.76
N PRO A 286 8.54 42.59 4.60
CA PRO A 286 8.08 41.46 3.83
C PRO A 286 9.25 40.51 3.51
N ARG A 287 9.03 39.23 3.67
CA ARG A 287 9.97 38.16 3.32
C ARG A 287 9.27 37.04 2.57
N ALA A 288 10.00 36.27 1.77
CA ALA A 288 9.49 35.14 1.04
C ALA A 288 9.05 34.01 2.01
N ILE A 289 8.05 33.25 1.58
CA ILE A 289 7.65 32.01 2.24
C ILE A 289 8.80 31.01 2.09
N ILE A 290 9.12 30.28 3.14
CA ILE A 290 10.15 29.26 3.13
C ILE A 290 9.46 27.89 2.94
N PRO A 291 9.70 27.20 1.79
CA PRO A 291 9.18 25.87 1.60
C PRO A 291 9.58 24.95 2.77
N THR A 292 8.61 24.23 3.32
CA THR A 292 8.80 23.48 4.56
C THR A 292 8.22 22.09 4.45
N VAL A 293 9.01 21.08 4.82
CA VAL A 293 8.57 19.68 4.94
C VAL A 293 8.85 19.19 6.35
N ILE A 294 7.88 18.54 6.96
CA ILE A 294 7.96 18.03 8.32
C ILE A 294 7.69 16.51 8.29
N PHE A 295 8.63 15.73 8.80
CA PHE A 295 8.51 14.30 9.01
C PHE A 295 8.31 14.00 10.50
N SER A 296 7.44 13.03 10.82
CA SER A 296 7.10 12.67 12.21
C SER A 296 6.81 11.18 12.35
N SER A 297 7.10 10.62 13.53
CA SER A 297 6.94 9.19 13.80
C SER A 297 5.48 8.74 13.94
N ALA A 298 4.58 9.57 14.43
CA ALA A 298 3.20 9.17 14.70
C ALA A 298 2.21 10.35 14.71
N TYR A 299 0.92 10.01 14.67
CA TYR A 299 -0.17 10.91 15.03
C TYR A 299 -0.40 10.84 16.54
N GLY A 300 -0.55 12.00 17.18
CA GLY A 300 -1.13 12.05 18.50
C GLY A 300 -2.66 12.20 18.45
N THR A 301 -3.27 12.23 19.63
CA THR A 301 -4.72 12.29 19.79
C THR A 301 -5.33 13.66 19.46
N ASP A 302 -4.56 14.74 19.52
CA ASP A 302 -5.01 16.11 19.29
C ASP A 302 -4.79 16.63 17.86
N MET A 303 -4.32 15.77 16.97
CA MET A 303 -4.03 16.14 15.57
C MET A 303 -5.27 16.67 14.82
N LYS A 304 -6.48 16.24 15.22
CA LYS A 304 -7.71 16.70 14.56
C LYS A 304 -7.93 18.20 14.76
N SER A 305 -7.68 18.74 15.95
CA SER A 305 -7.82 20.19 16.22
C SER A 305 -6.73 21.01 15.51
N MET A 306 -5.51 20.48 15.46
CA MET A 306 -4.39 21.12 14.76
C MET A 306 -4.60 21.09 13.24
N ALA A 307 -5.15 19.98 12.71
CA ALA A 307 -5.58 19.90 11.32
C ALA A 307 -6.59 20.99 11.00
N ASP A 308 -7.62 21.15 11.80
CA ASP A 308 -8.70 22.11 11.54
C ASP A 308 -8.17 23.55 11.48
N GLU A 309 -7.21 23.95 12.31
CA GLU A 309 -6.57 25.26 12.27
C GLU A 309 -5.72 25.48 11.01
N LEU A 310 -4.88 24.48 10.65
CA LEU A 310 -4.09 24.51 9.42
C LEU A 310 -5.00 24.52 8.19
N LEU A 311 -6.00 23.64 8.18
CA LEU A 311 -6.92 23.44 7.06
C LEU A 311 -7.81 24.67 6.83
N ALA A 312 -8.19 25.41 7.88
CA ALA A 312 -8.92 26.67 7.74
C ALA A 312 -8.11 27.68 6.91
N THR A 313 -6.78 27.66 7.04
CA THR A 313 -5.92 28.53 6.22
C THR A 313 -5.82 28.04 4.78
N PHE A 314 -5.65 26.73 4.57
CA PHE A 314 -5.47 26.15 3.23
C PHE A 314 -6.77 26.09 2.40
N ARG A 315 -7.94 25.98 3.03
CA ARG A 315 -9.26 25.99 2.36
C ARG A 315 -9.51 27.23 1.51
N ASN A 316 -8.88 28.33 1.84
CA ASN A 316 -9.05 29.60 1.12
C ASN A 316 -8.19 29.71 -0.14
N TYR A 317 -7.33 28.73 -0.41
CA TYR A 317 -6.43 28.71 -1.56
C TYR A 317 -6.77 27.54 -2.50
N PRO A 318 -6.87 27.77 -3.83
CA PRO A 318 -6.87 26.67 -4.78
C PRO A 318 -5.57 25.88 -4.66
N PRO A 319 -5.54 24.58 -5.03
CA PRO A 319 -4.39 23.71 -4.82
C PRO A 319 -3.06 24.30 -5.28
N GLU A 320 -3.02 24.86 -6.46
CA GLU A 320 -1.81 25.41 -7.11
C GLU A 320 -1.27 26.67 -6.40
N MET A 321 -2.09 27.31 -5.56
CA MET A 321 -1.75 28.54 -4.83
C MET A 321 -1.54 28.28 -3.33
N ARG A 322 -1.61 27.03 -2.88
CA ARG A 322 -1.39 26.68 -1.47
C ARG A 322 0.04 26.98 -1.05
N PRO A 323 0.25 27.40 0.21
CA PRO A 323 1.59 27.56 0.74
C PRO A 323 2.41 26.28 0.60
N PRO A 324 3.72 26.35 0.29
CA PRO A 324 4.59 25.20 0.12
C PRO A 324 4.92 24.55 1.48
N LEU A 325 3.96 23.83 2.01
CA LEU A 325 4.03 23.07 3.26
C LEU A 325 3.59 21.64 3.03
N LEU A 326 4.35 20.70 3.56
CA LEU A 326 4.01 19.28 3.57
C LEU A 326 4.29 18.70 4.96
N SER A 327 3.39 17.89 5.46
CA SER A 327 3.62 17.08 6.66
C SER A 327 3.40 15.61 6.34
N VAL A 328 4.41 14.80 6.64
CA VAL A 328 4.43 13.34 6.48
C VAL A 328 4.52 12.71 7.86
N THR A 329 3.62 11.79 8.16
CA THR A 329 3.51 11.21 9.51
C THR A 329 3.42 9.70 9.45
N ASN A 330 3.39 9.05 10.62
CA ASN A 330 3.35 7.58 10.76
C ASN A 330 4.61 6.86 10.29
N ILE A 331 5.77 7.52 10.35
CA ILE A 331 7.05 6.88 10.10
C ILE A 331 7.51 6.22 11.41
N HIS A 332 7.12 4.96 11.63
CA HIS A 332 7.44 4.23 12.86
C HIS A 332 8.87 3.69 12.90
N ASP A 333 9.55 3.70 11.78
CA ASP A 333 10.96 3.29 11.64
C ASP A 333 11.87 4.46 12.04
N ILE A 334 12.36 4.44 13.29
CA ILE A 334 13.27 5.47 13.82
C ILE A 334 14.59 5.49 13.05
N GLU A 335 15.08 4.32 12.60
CA GLU A 335 16.30 4.27 11.78
C GLU A 335 16.10 4.99 10.45
N ALA A 336 14.89 4.89 9.87
CA ALA A 336 14.56 5.63 8.64
C ALA A 336 14.59 7.16 8.86
N LEU A 337 14.11 7.63 10.00
CA LEU A 337 14.20 9.06 10.35
C LEU A 337 15.65 9.51 10.59
N GLN A 338 16.48 8.66 11.20
CA GLN A 338 17.90 8.93 11.39
C GLN A 338 18.67 8.96 10.07
N ASP A 339 18.37 8.03 9.16
CA ASP A 339 18.92 8.02 7.80
C ASP A 339 18.55 9.30 7.05
N LEU A 340 17.29 9.73 7.15
CA LEU A 340 16.81 10.98 6.56
C LEU A 340 17.57 12.19 7.14
N CYS A 341 17.76 12.24 8.45
CA CYS A 341 18.55 13.29 9.10
C CYS A 341 19.98 13.34 8.56
N THR A 342 20.63 12.17 8.46
CA THR A 342 22.00 12.06 7.96
C THR A 342 22.11 12.57 6.51
N LEU A 343 21.18 12.17 5.64
CA LEU A 343 21.22 12.53 4.22
C LEU A 343 20.78 13.96 3.93
N THR A 344 19.85 14.51 4.70
CA THR A 344 19.39 15.89 4.52
C THR A 344 20.22 16.92 5.29
N GLY A 345 20.97 16.48 6.30
CA GLY A 345 21.66 17.35 7.27
C GLY A 345 20.73 17.89 8.35
N ALA A 346 19.52 17.35 8.50
CA ALA A 346 18.64 17.69 9.60
C ALA A 346 19.16 17.11 10.92
N THR A 347 18.78 17.73 12.03
CA THR A 347 18.95 17.17 13.37
C THR A 347 17.59 16.75 13.90
N ILE A 348 17.52 15.51 14.44
CA ILE A 348 16.26 14.97 14.95
C ILE A 348 15.78 15.76 16.17
N ILE A 349 14.52 16.15 16.16
CA ILE A 349 13.85 16.84 17.26
C ILE A 349 13.11 15.79 18.07
N LYS A 350 13.53 15.58 19.33
CA LYS A 350 13.02 14.53 20.22
C LYS A 350 12.71 15.06 21.61
N LYS A 351 11.86 14.32 22.32
CA LYS A 351 11.63 14.53 23.75
C LYS A 351 12.64 13.72 24.55
N TYR A 352 13.23 14.32 25.56
CA TYR A 352 14.18 13.61 26.41
C TYR A 352 13.45 12.84 27.51
N ILE A 353 13.89 11.59 27.74
CA ILE A 353 13.35 10.70 28.75
C ILE A 353 13.93 11.01 30.13
N SER A 354 15.17 11.60 30.18
CA SER A 354 15.85 11.99 31.42
C SER A 354 16.47 13.38 31.32
N GLU A 355 16.51 14.10 32.44
CA GLU A 355 17.16 15.40 32.54
C GLU A 355 18.68 15.34 32.26
N GLU A 356 19.31 14.18 32.52
CA GLU A 356 20.74 13.99 32.25
C GLU A 356 21.05 13.92 30.76
N ALA A 357 20.19 13.19 30.00
CA ALA A 357 20.31 13.09 28.54
C ALA A 357 20.03 14.45 27.88
N GLU A 358 19.02 15.18 28.39
CA GLU A 358 18.73 16.53 27.91
C GLU A 358 19.88 17.50 28.16
N LYS A 359 20.47 17.47 29.36
CA LYS A 359 21.60 18.31 29.71
C LYS A 359 22.84 17.99 28.86
N TYR A 360 23.13 16.72 28.61
CA TYR A 360 24.23 16.32 27.76
C TYR A 360 24.05 16.83 26.33
N ASP A 361 22.86 16.65 25.75
CA ASP A 361 22.58 17.14 24.40
C ASP A 361 22.49 18.66 24.32
N GLN A 362 22.10 19.37 25.43
CA GLN A 362 22.20 20.84 25.53
C GLN A 362 23.64 21.31 25.49
N GLU A 363 24.54 20.67 26.25
CA GLU A 363 25.97 20.95 26.23
C GLU A 363 26.62 20.72 24.88
N CYS A 364 26.08 19.74 24.10
CA CYS A 364 26.51 19.46 22.74
C CYS A 364 25.80 20.31 21.66
N GLY A 365 24.91 21.22 22.01
CA GLY A 365 24.14 22.05 21.08
C GLY A 365 23.10 21.27 20.27
N ARG A 366 22.69 20.07 20.74
CA ARG A 366 21.74 19.17 20.04
C ARG A 366 20.30 19.34 20.51
N THR A 367 20.02 20.22 21.46
CA THR A 367 18.65 20.49 21.93
C THR A 367 18.13 21.76 21.29
N PRO A 368 16.99 21.72 20.57
CA PRO A 368 16.44 22.92 19.96
C PRO A 368 15.90 23.89 21.02
N THR A 369 16.06 25.17 20.75
CA THR A 369 15.35 26.24 21.42
C THR A 369 14.48 26.98 20.42
N PHE A 370 13.59 27.86 20.88
CA PHE A 370 12.80 28.69 19.95
C PHE A 370 13.67 29.61 19.08
N ASP A 371 14.86 29.96 19.50
CA ASP A 371 15.80 30.79 18.73
C ASP A 371 16.61 29.95 17.72
N THR A 372 16.92 28.70 18.05
CA THR A 372 17.80 27.81 17.27
C THR A 372 17.09 26.76 16.46
N ILE A 373 15.75 26.64 16.55
CA ILE A 373 14.98 25.56 15.88
C ILE A 373 15.26 25.47 14.37
N HIS A 374 15.53 26.57 13.70
CA HIS A 374 15.81 26.60 12.29
C HIS A 374 17.20 26.07 11.90
N GLU A 375 18.10 25.93 12.85
CA GLU A 375 19.43 25.33 12.67
C GLU A 375 19.32 23.78 12.62
N PHE A 376 18.20 23.22 13.08
CA PHE A 376 17.89 21.81 13.05
C PHE A 376 17.31 21.34 11.70
N ALA A 377 17.05 22.26 10.79
CA ALA A 377 16.53 21.95 9.47
C ALA A 377 17.63 21.40 8.55
N GLY A 378 17.32 20.31 7.87
CA GLY A 378 18.07 19.86 6.70
C GLY A 378 17.46 20.39 5.41
N GLY A 379 17.88 19.81 4.26
CA GLY A 379 17.36 20.20 2.97
C GLY A 379 17.47 19.10 1.91
N ALA A 380 16.69 19.28 0.86
CA ALA A 380 16.70 18.44 -0.33
C ALA A 380 16.36 19.30 -1.56
N GLU A 381 16.64 18.82 -2.75
CA GLU A 381 16.25 19.51 -3.97
C GLU A 381 14.72 19.54 -4.12
N LYS A 382 14.06 18.40 -3.88
CA LYS A 382 12.61 18.28 -4.00
C LYS A 382 12.07 17.20 -3.06
N VAL A 383 10.88 17.40 -2.53
CA VAL A 383 10.11 16.36 -1.83
C VAL A 383 8.76 16.23 -2.51
N ILE A 384 8.40 15.00 -2.86
CA ILE A 384 7.12 14.65 -3.50
C ILE A 384 6.41 13.64 -2.62
N ALA A 385 5.17 13.91 -2.23
CA ALA A 385 4.35 12.98 -1.47
C ALA A 385 3.01 12.70 -2.16
N SER A 386 2.67 11.44 -2.26
CA SER A 386 1.33 10.95 -2.58
C SER A 386 0.56 10.60 -1.30
N SER A 387 -0.60 9.99 -1.41
CA SER A 387 -1.35 9.47 -0.25
C SER A 387 -0.65 8.30 0.46
N THR A 388 0.26 7.59 -0.22
CA THR A 388 0.86 6.34 0.26
C THR A 388 2.38 6.35 0.32
N SER A 389 3.04 7.26 -0.38
CA SER A 389 4.50 7.30 -0.48
C SER A 389 5.04 8.73 -0.44
N THR A 390 6.29 8.87 -0.01
CA THR A 390 7.04 10.13 -0.07
C THR A 390 8.43 9.89 -0.62
N LYS A 391 8.85 10.70 -1.59
CA LYS A 391 10.19 10.72 -2.19
C LYS A 391 10.92 11.96 -1.73
N VAL A 392 12.15 11.80 -1.28
CA VAL A 392 13.09 12.89 -1.00
C VAL A 392 14.20 12.82 -2.05
N ILE A 393 14.14 13.74 -3.00
CA ILE A 393 15.02 13.76 -4.17
C ILE A 393 16.25 14.63 -3.86
N ASN A 394 17.42 14.10 -4.17
CA ASN A 394 18.72 14.75 -3.98
C ASN A 394 18.84 15.42 -2.58
N PRO A 395 18.84 14.64 -1.48
CA PRO A 395 19.13 15.18 -0.15
C PRO A 395 20.51 15.84 -0.15
N TYR A 396 20.64 17.03 0.45
CA TYR A 396 21.83 17.87 0.30
C TYR A 396 23.13 17.29 0.85
N LYS A 397 23.07 16.25 1.67
CA LYS A 397 24.25 15.55 2.21
C LYS A 397 24.55 14.21 1.52
N MET A 398 23.77 13.86 0.50
CA MET A 398 23.97 12.60 -0.23
C MET A 398 25.15 12.70 -1.20
N TYR A 399 25.21 13.76 -2.00
CA TYR A 399 26.25 13.94 -3.01
C TYR A 399 27.11 15.17 -2.77
N GLU A 400 28.36 15.10 -3.22
CA GLU A 400 29.21 16.29 -3.26
C GLU A 400 28.69 17.28 -4.30
N THR A 401 28.77 18.56 -3.95
CA THR A 401 28.33 19.65 -4.82
C THR A 401 29.48 20.57 -5.22
N VAL A 402 29.38 21.16 -6.40
CA VAL A 402 30.30 22.16 -6.91
C VAL A 402 29.55 23.46 -7.14
N ASP A 403 30.04 24.56 -6.57
CA ASP A 403 29.54 25.91 -6.83
C ASP A 403 30.31 26.52 -8.02
N ASP A 404 29.60 27.02 -9.02
CA ASP A 404 30.19 27.67 -10.22
C ASP A 404 30.69 29.12 -9.94
N GLY A 405 30.63 29.56 -8.67
CA GLY A 405 31.00 30.89 -8.27
C GLY A 405 30.00 32.00 -8.68
N LYS A 406 28.88 31.59 -9.34
CA LYS A 406 27.76 32.48 -9.72
C LYS A 406 26.51 32.20 -8.88
N GLY A 407 26.65 31.30 -7.90
CA GLY A 407 25.56 30.87 -7.02
C GLY A 407 24.75 29.68 -7.56
N ASN A 408 25.19 29.03 -8.66
CA ASN A 408 24.60 27.78 -9.09
C ASN A 408 25.39 26.62 -8.48
N VAL A 409 24.69 25.80 -7.71
CA VAL A 409 25.25 24.60 -7.09
C VAL A 409 24.79 23.39 -7.90
N THR A 410 25.74 22.59 -8.38
CA THR A 410 25.49 21.38 -9.15
C THR A 410 26.11 20.15 -8.47
N ILE A 411 25.56 18.98 -8.69
CA ILE A 411 26.11 17.72 -8.18
C ILE A 411 27.43 17.45 -8.90
N LYS A 412 28.46 17.12 -8.14
CA LYS A 412 29.76 16.72 -8.67
C LYS A 412 29.68 15.33 -9.28
N LEU A 413 30.14 15.19 -10.53
CA LEU A 413 30.21 13.91 -11.24
C LEU A 413 31.65 13.41 -11.26
N ASP A 414 31.82 12.08 -11.25
CA ASP A 414 33.10 11.40 -11.46
C ASP A 414 33.49 11.37 -12.94
N GLU A 415 34.61 10.73 -13.27
CA GLU A 415 35.14 10.59 -14.65
C GLU A 415 34.20 9.78 -15.57
N ASN A 416 33.28 8.98 -14.99
CA ASN A 416 32.29 8.16 -15.70
C ASN A 416 30.91 8.84 -15.77
N GLY A 417 30.76 10.04 -15.20
CA GLY A 417 29.51 10.78 -15.18
C GLY A 417 28.54 10.38 -14.06
N HIS A 418 29.01 9.64 -13.03
CA HIS A 418 28.20 9.29 -11.86
C HIS A 418 28.35 10.31 -10.73
N PRO A 419 27.27 10.57 -9.94
CA PRO A 419 27.33 11.41 -8.76
C PRO A 419 28.38 10.94 -7.74
N VAL A 420 29.20 11.85 -7.24
CA VAL A 420 30.19 11.55 -6.20
C VAL A 420 29.51 11.61 -4.82
N ASN A 421 29.48 10.48 -4.14
CA ASN A 421 28.90 10.40 -2.79
C ASN A 421 29.73 11.23 -1.79
N THR A 422 29.05 11.85 -0.83
CA THR A 422 29.72 12.46 0.31
C THR A 422 30.34 11.38 1.21
N GLU A 423 31.35 11.77 2.00
CA GLU A 423 31.95 10.84 2.97
C GLU A 423 30.92 10.37 4.02
N ILE A 424 30.01 11.24 4.44
CA ILE A 424 28.93 10.91 5.38
C ILE A 424 28.02 9.82 4.82
N TYR A 425 27.65 9.91 3.55
CA TYR A 425 26.82 8.90 2.90
C TYR A 425 27.57 7.58 2.72
N ASN A 426 28.83 7.62 2.30
CA ASN A 426 29.68 6.44 2.21
C ASN A 426 29.86 5.74 3.56
N GLU A 427 30.05 6.50 4.63
CA GLU A 427 30.17 5.94 5.99
C GLU A 427 28.86 5.26 6.43
N LEU A 428 27.72 5.89 6.18
CA LEU A 428 26.41 5.31 6.47
C LEU A 428 26.22 3.97 5.75
N LEU A 429 26.55 3.88 4.46
CA LEU A 429 26.48 2.64 3.69
C LEU A 429 27.40 1.57 4.28
N ARG A 430 28.65 1.89 4.58
CA ARG A 430 29.63 0.96 5.20
C ARG A 430 29.14 0.44 6.56
N MET A 431 28.56 1.29 7.39
CA MET A 431 28.02 0.88 8.69
C MET A 431 26.91 -0.16 8.54
N VAL A 432 25.97 0.05 7.61
CA VAL A 432 24.86 -0.88 7.37
C VAL A 432 25.36 -2.17 6.76
N GLU A 433 26.29 -2.13 5.79
CA GLU A 433 26.90 -3.31 5.19
C GLU A 433 27.66 -4.15 6.23
N GLN A 434 28.42 -3.50 7.11
CA GLN A 434 29.13 -4.19 8.20
C GLN A 434 28.17 -4.81 9.21
N HIS A 435 27.04 -4.15 9.49
CA HIS A 435 25.99 -4.72 10.36
C HIS A 435 25.39 -5.98 9.76
N ILE A 436 25.09 -5.98 8.44
CA ILE A 436 24.59 -7.17 7.71
C ILE A 436 25.61 -8.31 7.77
N GLU A 437 26.91 -8.03 7.54
CA GLU A 437 27.94 -9.05 7.65
C GLU A 437 28.06 -9.67 9.04
N ASN A 438 27.90 -8.85 10.10
CA ASN A 438 27.92 -9.32 11.46
C ASN A 438 26.72 -10.22 11.78
N LEU A 439 25.50 -9.82 11.32
CA LEU A 439 24.30 -10.65 11.46
C LEU A 439 24.43 -12.01 10.74
N LYS A 440 25.04 -12.02 9.55
CA LYS A 440 25.32 -13.27 8.79
C LYS A 440 26.30 -14.18 9.55
N LYS A 441 27.34 -13.61 10.18
CA LYS A 441 28.34 -14.39 10.95
C LYS A 441 27.75 -14.98 12.23
N ASP A 442 26.93 -14.23 12.92
CA ASP A 442 26.34 -14.62 14.20
C ASP A 442 25.19 -15.62 14.08
N LYS A 443 24.76 -15.96 12.85
CA LYS A 443 23.57 -16.81 12.57
C LYS A 443 22.33 -16.38 13.36
N LYS A 444 22.23 -15.10 13.65
CA LYS A 444 21.10 -14.52 14.37
C LYS A 444 19.86 -14.39 13.48
N ASP A 445 18.78 -13.96 14.08
CA ASP A 445 17.42 -13.96 13.58
C ASP A 445 17.35 -13.50 12.12
N LEU A 446 16.73 -14.31 11.27
CA LEU A 446 16.48 -14.00 9.85
C LEU A 446 15.73 -12.66 9.68
N LYS A 447 14.94 -12.28 10.68
CA LYS A 447 14.21 -11.03 10.69
C LYS A 447 15.13 -9.81 10.79
N ASP A 448 16.14 -9.86 11.66
CA ASP A 448 17.08 -8.75 11.82
C ASP A 448 17.96 -8.59 10.57
N LEU A 449 18.38 -9.71 9.99
CA LEU A 449 19.11 -9.71 8.70
C LEU A 449 18.25 -9.10 7.58
N TYR A 450 16.97 -9.45 7.52
CA TYR A 450 16.04 -8.92 6.56
C TYR A 450 15.88 -7.39 6.72
N LEU A 451 15.64 -6.91 7.95
CA LEU A 451 15.48 -5.48 8.22
C LEU A 451 16.73 -4.67 7.85
N ALA A 452 17.92 -5.17 8.19
CA ALA A 452 19.18 -4.54 7.84
C ALA A 452 19.41 -4.51 6.31
N THR A 453 19.09 -5.60 5.62
CA THR A 453 19.19 -5.67 4.15
C THR A 453 18.20 -4.70 3.49
N ARG A 454 16.97 -4.63 3.98
CA ARG A 454 15.97 -3.67 3.53
C ARG A 454 16.42 -2.21 3.71
N ARG A 455 17.06 -1.90 4.86
CA ARG A 455 17.65 -0.58 5.11
C ARG A 455 18.73 -0.24 4.09
N LEU A 456 19.64 -1.18 3.80
CA LEU A 456 20.68 -0.99 2.79
C LEU A 456 20.09 -0.71 1.40
N HIS A 457 19.09 -1.48 1.01
CA HIS A 457 18.42 -1.29 -0.26
C HIS A 457 17.73 0.08 -0.35
N ARG A 458 17.03 0.50 0.71
CA ARG A 458 16.42 1.84 0.77
C ARG A 458 17.45 2.95 0.61
N LEU A 459 18.63 2.80 1.20
CA LEU A 459 19.72 3.78 1.11
C LEU A 459 20.36 3.81 -0.29
N LYS A 460 20.55 2.63 -0.92
CA LYS A 460 21.12 2.49 -2.27
C LYS A 460 20.10 2.64 -3.39
N GLY A 461 18.81 2.65 -3.05
CA GLY A 461 17.72 2.65 -4.02
C GLY A 461 17.65 3.95 -4.80
N ASN A 462 17.76 3.86 -6.11
CA ASN A 462 17.39 4.94 -7.00
C ASN A 462 15.86 5.02 -7.08
N LEU A 463 15.33 6.20 -7.26
CA LEU A 463 13.91 6.41 -7.48
C LEU A 463 13.63 6.37 -8.98
N VAL A 464 12.73 5.50 -9.41
CA VAL A 464 12.31 5.41 -10.81
C VAL A 464 10.82 5.71 -10.90
N GLU A 465 10.43 6.57 -11.81
CA GLU A 465 9.04 6.84 -12.12
C GLU A 465 8.71 6.23 -13.48
N TYR A 466 7.81 5.25 -13.47
CA TYR A 466 7.29 4.59 -14.66
C TYR A 466 6.02 5.32 -15.11
N LEU A 467 6.13 6.16 -16.13
CA LEU A 467 5.01 6.90 -16.69
C LEU A 467 4.38 6.11 -17.85
N VAL A 468 3.13 5.71 -17.67
CA VAL A 468 2.37 4.92 -18.65
C VAL A 468 1.85 5.83 -19.75
N GLY A 469 2.28 5.58 -20.99
CA GLY A 469 1.77 6.23 -22.20
C GLY A 469 0.60 5.47 -22.81
N GLY A 470 -0.15 6.12 -23.70
CA GLY A 470 -1.24 5.51 -24.46
C GLY A 470 -2.11 6.56 -25.15
N VAL A 471 -2.73 6.16 -26.26
CA VAL A 471 -3.59 7.05 -27.08
C VAL A 471 -4.97 7.23 -26.45
N ALA A 472 -5.56 6.13 -25.96
CA ALA A 472 -6.87 6.17 -25.34
C ALA A 472 -6.76 6.19 -23.80
N ILE A 473 -7.55 7.05 -23.15
CA ILE A 473 -7.54 7.18 -21.69
C ILE A 473 -7.84 5.85 -21.01
N ALA A 474 -8.83 5.09 -21.49
CA ALA A 474 -9.22 3.82 -20.93
C ALA A 474 -8.12 2.74 -21.02
N ASP A 475 -7.39 2.69 -22.16
CA ASP A 475 -6.28 1.75 -22.34
C ASP A 475 -5.11 2.12 -21.43
N ARG A 476 -4.82 3.40 -21.31
CA ARG A 476 -3.75 3.92 -20.46
C ARG A 476 -4.01 3.64 -18.98
N ASP A 477 -5.24 3.87 -18.52
CA ASP A 477 -5.63 3.60 -17.13
C ASP A 477 -5.55 2.09 -16.84
N TYR A 478 -6.00 1.24 -17.76
CA TYR A 478 -5.86 -0.21 -17.64
C TYR A 478 -4.39 -0.67 -17.57
N VAL A 479 -3.52 -0.14 -18.43
CA VAL A 479 -2.09 -0.49 -18.40
C VAL A 479 -1.42 0.05 -17.14
N ARG A 480 -1.82 1.25 -16.66
CA ARG A 480 -1.31 1.79 -15.39
C ARG A 480 -1.63 0.86 -14.23
N ASP A 481 -2.86 0.37 -14.11
CA ASP A 481 -3.26 -0.55 -13.05
C ASP A 481 -2.41 -1.85 -13.10
N LEU A 482 -2.16 -2.40 -14.31
CA LEU A 482 -1.26 -3.56 -14.46
C LEU A 482 0.19 -3.27 -14.06
N VAL A 483 0.71 -2.09 -14.39
CA VAL A 483 2.07 -1.68 -13.98
C VAL A 483 2.14 -1.52 -12.47
N GLU A 484 1.14 -0.91 -11.86
CA GLU A 484 1.06 -0.71 -10.41
C GLU A 484 1.03 -2.04 -9.66
N ASP A 485 0.19 -2.98 -10.06
CA ASP A 485 0.12 -4.32 -9.50
C ASP A 485 1.46 -5.05 -9.61
N ALA A 486 2.09 -5.01 -10.79
CA ALA A 486 3.37 -5.66 -11.02
C ALA A 486 4.51 -5.05 -10.18
N VAL A 487 4.57 -3.72 -10.09
CA VAL A 487 5.57 -3.00 -9.28
C VAL A 487 5.40 -3.32 -7.80
N LEU A 488 4.17 -3.31 -7.29
CA LEU A 488 3.88 -3.61 -5.88
C LEU A 488 4.21 -5.07 -5.54
N ASN A 489 3.86 -6.02 -6.42
CA ASN A 489 4.18 -7.44 -6.21
C ASN A 489 5.69 -7.70 -6.29
N CYS A 490 6.39 -7.14 -7.27
CA CYS A 490 7.85 -7.22 -7.38
C CYS A 490 8.54 -6.63 -6.13
N ARG A 491 8.10 -5.45 -5.67
CA ARG A 491 8.61 -4.84 -4.45
C ARG A 491 8.39 -5.72 -3.24
N SER A 492 7.17 -6.24 -3.06
CA SER A 492 6.85 -7.15 -1.96
C SER A 492 7.69 -8.43 -2.01
N ALA A 493 7.96 -8.96 -3.22
CA ALA A 493 8.81 -10.12 -3.40
C ALA A 493 10.29 -9.83 -3.09
N ALA A 494 10.78 -8.67 -3.48
CA ALA A 494 12.13 -8.23 -3.14
C ALA A 494 12.33 -8.06 -1.63
N GLU A 495 11.29 -7.57 -0.92
CA GLU A 495 11.33 -7.34 0.53
C GLU A 495 11.13 -8.60 1.38
N GLU A 496 10.23 -9.49 0.99
CA GLU A 496 9.75 -10.59 1.85
C GLU A 496 10.14 -11.97 1.30
N GLY A 497 10.54 -12.04 0.04
CA GLY A 497 10.89 -13.29 -0.65
C GLY A 497 9.82 -13.78 -1.61
N VAL A 498 10.18 -14.83 -2.36
CA VAL A 498 9.43 -15.40 -3.48
C VAL A 498 8.98 -16.80 -3.18
N GLY A 499 7.75 -17.10 -3.60
CA GLY A 499 7.18 -18.42 -3.65
C GLY A 499 6.35 -18.61 -4.92
N TYR A 500 5.60 -19.70 -4.99
CA TYR A 500 4.66 -19.92 -6.08
C TYR A 500 3.44 -18.99 -5.94
N GLY A 501 3.05 -18.36 -7.05
CA GLY A 501 1.86 -17.53 -7.16
C GLY A 501 0.57 -18.36 -7.31
N ALA A 502 -0.51 -17.68 -7.71
CA ALA A 502 -1.82 -18.29 -7.93
C ALA A 502 -2.39 -19.02 -6.69
N ASN A 503 -2.13 -18.51 -5.49
CA ASN A 503 -2.48 -19.09 -4.18
C ASN A 503 -1.87 -20.47 -3.92
N PHE A 504 -0.84 -20.86 -4.68
CA PHE A 504 -0.29 -22.21 -4.64
C PHE A 504 0.59 -22.48 -3.41
N GLU A 505 1.24 -21.45 -2.83
CA GLU A 505 2.03 -21.64 -1.60
C GLU A 505 1.12 -21.97 -0.41
N ALA A 506 -0.01 -21.29 -0.27
CA ALA A 506 -0.99 -21.65 0.77
C ALA A 506 -1.57 -23.04 0.56
N PHE A 507 -1.89 -23.39 -0.69
CA PHE A 507 -2.33 -24.73 -1.05
C PHE A 507 -1.29 -25.80 -0.68
N ARG A 508 -0.01 -25.58 -1.05
CA ARG A 508 1.10 -26.50 -0.76
C ARG A 508 1.31 -26.67 0.76
N ALA A 509 1.29 -25.56 1.49
CA ALA A 509 1.39 -25.57 2.94
C ALA A 509 0.27 -26.39 3.58
N LEU A 510 -0.97 -26.18 3.17
CA LEU A 510 -2.14 -26.93 3.66
C LEU A 510 -2.04 -28.42 3.34
N ASN A 511 -1.60 -28.78 2.14
CA ASN A 511 -1.42 -30.20 1.74
C ASN A 511 -0.34 -30.91 2.56
N GLU A 512 0.74 -30.21 2.95
CA GLU A 512 1.77 -30.77 3.83
C GLU A 512 1.27 -30.87 5.28
N ILE A 513 0.67 -29.80 5.82
CA ILE A 513 0.12 -29.77 7.19
C ILE A 513 -0.95 -30.84 7.38
N THR A 514 -1.84 -31.04 6.43
CA THR A 514 -2.90 -32.05 6.50
C THR A 514 -2.35 -33.48 6.54
N LYS A 515 -1.19 -33.73 5.93
CA LYS A 515 -0.52 -35.05 5.98
C LYS A 515 0.20 -35.31 7.31
N GLU A 516 0.65 -34.26 7.97
CA GLU A 516 1.41 -34.37 9.22
C GLU A 516 0.51 -34.46 10.47
N GLU A 517 -0.76 -34.01 10.38
CA GLU A 517 -1.63 -33.99 11.55
C GLU A 517 -2.28 -35.34 11.85
N ASN A 518 -1.79 -35.96 12.93
CA ASN A 518 -2.45 -37.04 13.64
C ASN A 518 -3.15 -36.56 14.94
N THR A 519 -3.57 -35.30 15.01
CA THR A 519 -4.17 -34.74 16.23
C THR A 519 -5.57 -35.32 16.45
N PRO A 520 -5.89 -35.93 17.63
CA PRO A 520 -7.23 -36.39 17.91
C PRO A 520 -8.21 -35.21 17.88
N ASN A 521 -9.08 -35.20 16.88
CA ASN A 521 -10.14 -34.22 16.79
C ASN A 521 -11.41 -34.74 17.48
N PRO A 522 -12.00 -34.04 18.47
CA PRO A 522 -13.25 -34.44 19.10
C PRO A 522 -14.43 -34.51 18.09
N TYR A 523 -14.31 -33.84 16.96
CA TYR A 523 -15.28 -33.88 15.87
C TYR A 523 -14.71 -34.76 14.75
N LYS A 524 -14.95 -36.07 14.79
CA LYS A 524 -14.32 -37.10 13.94
C LYS A 524 -14.40 -36.87 12.42
N GLU A 525 -15.33 -36.04 11.96
CA GLU A 525 -15.60 -35.76 10.53
C GLU A 525 -15.19 -34.33 10.11
N TYR A 526 -14.54 -33.58 10.99
CA TYR A 526 -14.18 -32.18 10.78
C TYR A 526 -12.67 -31.96 10.93
N SER A 527 -12.09 -31.30 9.96
CA SER A 527 -10.73 -30.76 10.03
C SER A 527 -10.70 -29.40 9.34
N MET A 528 -10.29 -28.36 10.04
CA MET A 528 -10.15 -27.02 9.45
C MET A 528 -9.07 -27.01 8.36
N GLU A 529 -8.00 -27.75 8.56
CA GLU A 529 -6.94 -27.98 7.57
C GLU A 529 -7.51 -28.56 6.28
N GLY A 530 -8.35 -29.61 6.41
CA GLY A 530 -9.03 -30.24 5.27
C GLY A 530 -10.01 -29.29 4.57
N ILE A 531 -10.77 -28.50 5.32
CA ILE A 531 -11.68 -27.49 4.78
C ILE A 531 -10.91 -26.45 3.96
N LEU A 532 -9.85 -25.89 4.53
CA LEU A 532 -9.04 -24.90 3.83
C LEU A 532 -8.35 -25.51 2.59
N LEU A 533 -7.88 -26.75 2.68
CA LEU A 533 -7.31 -27.44 1.51
C LEU A 533 -8.34 -27.59 0.39
N ASP A 534 -9.59 -27.94 0.71
CA ASP A 534 -10.68 -28.03 -0.28
C ASP A 534 -11.03 -26.66 -0.89
N VAL A 535 -11.06 -25.61 -0.07
CA VAL A 535 -11.24 -24.23 -0.53
C VAL A 535 -10.14 -23.82 -1.51
N TYR A 536 -8.87 -24.07 -1.17
CA TYR A 536 -7.75 -23.72 -2.04
C TYR A 536 -7.66 -24.60 -3.29
N THR A 537 -8.11 -25.84 -3.22
CA THR A 537 -8.32 -26.68 -4.41
C THR A 537 -9.40 -26.09 -5.30
N THR A 538 -10.51 -25.66 -4.71
CA THR A 538 -11.63 -25.06 -5.45
C THR A 538 -11.20 -23.79 -6.18
N ILE A 539 -10.53 -22.85 -5.51
CA ILE A 539 -10.10 -21.61 -6.18
C ILE A 539 -9.05 -21.88 -7.27
N THR A 540 -8.18 -22.87 -7.09
CA THR A 540 -7.23 -23.28 -8.13
C THR A 540 -7.96 -23.86 -9.35
N CYS A 541 -9.01 -24.66 -9.15
CA CYS A 541 -9.86 -25.11 -10.25
C CYS A 541 -10.53 -23.93 -10.97
N MET A 542 -11.12 -23.00 -10.22
CA MET A 542 -11.76 -21.79 -10.78
C MET A 542 -10.77 -20.96 -11.62
N LEU A 543 -9.53 -20.83 -11.16
CA LEU A 543 -8.47 -20.15 -11.92
C LEU A 543 -8.21 -20.82 -13.27
N TYR A 544 -8.20 -22.16 -13.31
CA TYR A 544 -7.93 -22.92 -14.52
C TYR A 544 -9.18 -23.00 -15.44
N GLU A 545 -10.38 -22.94 -14.89
CA GLU A 545 -11.63 -22.90 -15.67
C GLU A 545 -11.65 -21.72 -16.67
N SER A 546 -11.05 -20.59 -16.30
CA SER A 546 -10.93 -19.43 -17.20
C SER A 546 -10.15 -19.75 -18.49
N ALA A 547 -9.19 -20.66 -18.44
CA ALA A 547 -8.38 -21.06 -19.59
C ALA A 547 -9.07 -22.13 -20.45
N PHE A 548 -10.04 -22.86 -19.89
CA PHE A 548 -10.75 -23.95 -20.55
C PHE A 548 -12.23 -23.63 -20.84
N GLU A 549 -12.55 -22.37 -21.01
CA GLU A 549 -13.90 -21.87 -21.37
C GLU A 549 -14.99 -22.43 -20.45
N GLY A 550 -14.70 -22.58 -19.15
CA GLY A 550 -15.64 -23.10 -18.14
C GLY A 550 -15.71 -24.64 -18.05
N ASN A 551 -14.82 -25.38 -18.74
CA ASN A 551 -14.74 -26.83 -18.61
C ASN A 551 -14.12 -27.25 -17.27
N THR A 552 -14.97 -27.48 -16.28
CA THR A 552 -14.58 -27.82 -14.91
C THR A 552 -13.77 -29.13 -14.82
N ASP A 553 -14.04 -30.12 -15.68
CA ASP A 553 -13.33 -31.41 -15.63
C ASP A 553 -11.90 -31.30 -16.15
N GLU A 554 -11.67 -30.52 -17.20
CA GLU A 554 -10.32 -30.20 -17.66
C GLU A 554 -9.56 -29.37 -16.64
N ALA A 555 -10.19 -28.34 -16.06
CA ALA A 555 -9.61 -27.51 -14.99
C ALA A 555 -9.19 -28.36 -13.78
N LYS A 556 -10.02 -29.28 -13.31
CA LYS A 556 -9.68 -30.22 -12.24
C LYS A 556 -8.50 -31.12 -12.60
N THR A 557 -8.45 -31.61 -13.85
CA THR A 557 -7.33 -32.43 -14.32
C THR A 557 -6.02 -31.65 -14.25
N PHE A 558 -6.02 -30.37 -14.62
CA PHE A 558 -4.86 -29.49 -14.50
C PHE A 558 -4.50 -29.15 -13.06
N ALA A 559 -5.49 -28.93 -12.19
CA ALA A 559 -5.27 -28.74 -10.78
C ALA A 559 -4.58 -29.96 -10.14
N ILE A 560 -5.08 -31.17 -10.45
CA ILE A 560 -4.48 -32.42 -9.96
C ILE A 560 -3.03 -32.58 -10.46
N LYS A 561 -2.75 -32.29 -11.73
CA LYS A 561 -1.38 -32.32 -12.27
C LYS A 561 -0.48 -31.29 -11.59
N SER A 562 -0.95 -30.10 -11.32
CA SER A 562 -0.20 -29.08 -10.57
C SER A 562 0.17 -29.58 -9.18
N ILE A 563 -0.77 -30.21 -8.49
CA ILE A 563 -0.55 -30.84 -7.19
C ILE A 563 0.53 -31.91 -7.28
N GLN A 564 0.44 -32.82 -8.27
CA GLN A 564 1.40 -33.91 -8.48
C GLN A 564 2.80 -33.40 -8.81
N ASN A 565 2.90 -32.34 -9.59
CA ASN A 565 4.16 -31.72 -9.98
C ASN A 565 4.73 -30.76 -8.91
N GLY A 566 3.94 -30.42 -7.88
CA GLY A 566 4.34 -29.50 -6.81
C GLY A 566 4.53 -28.05 -7.26
N CYS A 567 3.98 -27.68 -8.41
CA CYS A 567 4.03 -26.32 -8.96
C CYS A 567 2.76 -25.96 -9.74
N PRO A 568 2.35 -24.69 -9.77
CA PRO A 568 1.20 -24.25 -10.56
C PRO A 568 1.51 -24.29 -12.06
N ALA A 569 0.49 -24.57 -12.87
CA ALA A 569 0.61 -24.50 -14.32
C ALA A 569 0.67 -23.03 -14.77
N ASN A 570 1.63 -22.69 -15.62
CA ASN A 570 1.70 -21.36 -16.23
C ASN A 570 0.71 -21.29 -17.40
N LEU A 571 -0.51 -20.85 -17.13
CA LEU A 571 -1.58 -20.78 -18.12
C LEU A 571 -1.29 -19.76 -19.24
N ALA A 572 -0.47 -18.75 -19.02
CA ALA A 572 -0.08 -17.78 -20.05
C ALA A 572 0.70 -18.45 -21.22
N GLU A 573 1.33 -19.59 -20.95
CA GLU A 573 2.08 -20.39 -21.95
C GLU A 573 1.23 -21.52 -22.55
N LEU A 574 -0.04 -21.61 -22.19
CA LEU A 574 -0.95 -22.65 -22.67
C LEU A 574 -1.29 -22.42 -24.15
N LYS A 575 -0.97 -23.39 -25.02
CA LYS A 575 -1.32 -23.34 -26.43
C LYS A 575 -2.37 -24.40 -26.77
N ILE A 576 -3.58 -23.96 -27.03
CA ILE A 576 -4.68 -24.80 -27.50
C ILE A 576 -4.54 -24.90 -29.02
N VAL A 577 -4.39 -26.14 -29.53
CA VAL A 577 -4.21 -26.45 -30.96
C VAL A 577 -5.56 -26.57 -31.68
N SER A 578 -6.53 -27.21 -31.03
CA SER A 578 -7.89 -27.35 -31.50
C SER A 578 -8.87 -27.54 -30.36
N ARG A 579 -10.12 -27.30 -30.62
CA ARG A 579 -11.20 -27.52 -29.67
C ARG A 579 -12.36 -28.19 -30.39
N GLU A 580 -13.06 -29.06 -29.67
CA GLU A 580 -14.22 -29.79 -30.15
C GLU A 580 -15.39 -29.59 -29.17
N TRP A 581 -16.56 -29.29 -29.70
CA TRP A 581 -17.75 -29.14 -28.88
C TRP A 581 -18.31 -30.52 -28.49
N ASN A 582 -18.51 -30.75 -27.21
CA ASN A 582 -19.13 -31.96 -26.68
C ASN A 582 -20.61 -31.68 -26.38
N GLU A 583 -21.51 -32.31 -27.17
CA GLU A 583 -22.94 -32.11 -27.03
C GLU A 583 -23.52 -32.67 -25.72
N GLU A 584 -22.92 -33.72 -25.15
CA GLU A 584 -23.38 -34.33 -23.90
C GLU A 584 -23.08 -33.46 -22.69
N THR A 585 -21.86 -32.94 -22.61
CA THR A 585 -21.41 -32.07 -21.49
C THR A 585 -21.70 -30.60 -21.72
N LYS A 586 -22.11 -30.21 -22.94
CA LYS A 586 -22.31 -28.82 -23.38
C LYS A 586 -21.09 -27.94 -23.09
N SER A 587 -19.92 -28.49 -23.33
CA SER A 587 -18.64 -27.82 -23.07
C SER A 587 -17.66 -28.07 -24.22
N TRP A 588 -16.64 -27.21 -24.30
CA TRP A 588 -15.52 -27.37 -25.22
C TRP A 588 -14.48 -28.33 -24.63
N THR A 589 -14.02 -29.29 -25.42
CA THR A 589 -12.85 -30.12 -25.12
C THR A 589 -11.64 -29.56 -25.88
N HIS A 590 -10.56 -29.35 -25.19
CA HIS A 590 -9.38 -28.64 -25.72
C HIS A 590 -8.24 -29.61 -25.97
N LYS A 591 -7.71 -29.61 -27.19
CA LYS A 591 -6.47 -30.31 -27.52
C LYS A 591 -5.30 -29.36 -27.34
N ILE A 592 -4.47 -29.66 -26.34
CA ILE A 592 -3.29 -28.87 -25.98
C ILE A 592 -2.10 -29.41 -26.75
N SER A 593 -1.20 -28.50 -27.21
CA SER A 593 0.06 -28.89 -27.83
C SER A 593 0.92 -29.69 -26.84
N THR A 594 1.53 -30.79 -27.28
CA THR A 594 2.37 -31.65 -26.44
C THR A 594 3.55 -30.86 -25.83
N GLU A 595 4.18 -29.99 -26.61
CA GLU A 595 5.23 -29.09 -26.13
C GLU A 595 4.71 -28.15 -25.04
N SER A 596 3.52 -27.57 -25.23
CA SER A 596 2.91 -26.69 -24.25
C SER A 596 2.56 -27.45 -22.98
N ALA A 597 2.00 -28.65 -23.08
CA ALA A 597 1.61 -29.46 -21.91
C ALA A 597 2.82 -29.85 -21.04
N GLU A 598 3.97 -30.10 -21.63
CA GLU A 598 5.21 -30.36 -20.89
C GLU A 598 5.83 -29.07 -20.34
N TYR A 599 5.76 -27.99 -21.12
CA TYR A 599 6.41 -26.72 -20.80
C TYR A 599 5.75 -26.00 -19.61
N ILE A 600 4.41 -25.96 -19.53
CA ILE A 600 3.68 -25.24 -18.47
C ILE A 600 3.94 -25.80 -17.06
N PHE A 601 4.40 -27.06 -16.96
CA PHE A 601 4.79 -27.69 -15.68
C PHE A 601 6.32 -27.81 -15.53
N SER A 602 7.11 -27.32 -16.50
CA SER A 602 8.57 -27.54 -16.51
C SER A 602 9.38 -26.60 -15.61
N ASN A 603 8.74 -25.68 -14.90
CA ASN A 603 9.40 -24.60 -14.13
C ASN A 603 10.36 -23.70 -14.94
N LYS A 604 10.34 -23.75 -16.28
CA LYS A 604 11.14 -22.87 -17.13
C LYS A 604 10.67 -21.41 -17.04
N ARG A 605 9.35 -21.22 -16.88
CA ARG A 605 8.71 -19.95 -16.52
C ARG A 605 7.72 -20.21 -15.40
N PRO A 606 8.18 -20.24 -14.15
CA PRO A 606 7.34 -20.54 -13.02
C PRO A 606 6.33 -19.41 -12.78
N VAL A 607 5.16 -19.76 -12.25
CA VAL A 607 4.20 -18.78 -11.73
C VAL A 607 4.70 -18.35 -10.37
N LEU A 608 5.29 -17.18 -10.27
CA LEU A 608 5.87 -16.63 -9.05
C LEU A 608 5.07 -15.44 -8.52
N SER A 609 5.10 -15.27 -7.22
CA SER A 609 4.56 -14.10 -6.51
C SER A 609 5.34 -13.90 -5.21
N SER A 610 5.13 -12.76 -4.55
CA SER A 610 5.58 -12.56 -3.18
C SER A 610 4.94 -13.59 -2.24
N ILE A 611 5.74 -14.21 -1.37
CA ILE A 611 5.21 -15.10 -0.31
C ILE A 611 4.25 -14.37 0.63
N LYS A 612 4.34 -13.07 0.70
CA LYS A 612 3.45 -12.21 1.51
C LYS A 612 2.01 -12.20 1.00
N SER A 613 1.78 -12.46 -0.30
CA SER A 613 0.45 -12.43 -0.90
C SER A 613 -0.53 -13.35 -0.17
N ASP A 614 -0.24 -14.65 -0.16
CA ASP A 614 -1.08 -15.65 0.52
C ASP A 614 -1.20 -15.39 2.02
N GLN A 615 -0.13 -14.91 2.67
CA GLN A 615 -0.12 -14.61 4.10
C GLN A 615 -1.06 -13.45 4.45
N VAL A 616 -1.04 -12.37 3.67
CA VAL A 616 -1.89 -11.19 3.88
C VAL A 616 -3.36 -11.55 3.65
N VAL A 617 -3.65 -12.25 2.57
CA VAL A 617 -5.00 -12.70 2.22
C VAL A 617 -5.58 -13.57 3.32
N LEU A 618 -4.87 -14.63 3.73
CA LEU A 618 -5.33 -15.54 4.78
C LEU A 618 -5.52 -14.83 6.13
N ASN A 619 -4.60 -13.96 6.51
CA ASN A 619 -4.68 -13.23 7.77
C ASN A 619 -5.88 -12.25 7.77
N ALA A 620 -6.08 -11.51 6.69
CA ALA A 620 -7.21 -10.59 6.56
C ALA A 620 -8.55 -11.33 6.62
N ILE A 621 -8.69 -12.44 5.88
CA ILE A 621 -9.91 -13.25 5.86
C ILE A 621 -10.16 -13.86 7.25
N SER A 622 -9.17 -14.48 7.88
CA SER A 622 -9.35 -15.11 9.19
C SER A 622 -9.78 -14.12 10.28
N ARG A 623 -9.33 -12.87 10.20
CA ARG A 623 -9.71 -11.79 11.13
C ARG A 623 -11.08 -11.22 10.80
N ILE A 624 -11.31 -10.78 9.58
CA ILE A 624 -12.51 -10.02 9.18
C ILE A 624 -13.69 -10.98 9.01
N ILE A 625 -13.55 -12.00 8.17
CA ILE A 625 -14.61 -12.98 7.89
C ILE A 625 -14.88 -13.85 9.13
N GLY A 626 -13.84 -14.24 9.87
CA GLY A 626 -14.01 -14.96 11.13
C GLY A 626 -14.80 -14.15 12.17
N THR A 627 -14.57 -12.84 12.27
CA THR A 627 -15.33 -11.96 13.16
C THR A 627 -16.76 -11.78 12.68
N SER A 628 -16.98 -11.55 11.39
CA SER A 628 -18.29 -11.46 10.77
C SER A 628 -19.10 -12.74 10.99
N PHE A 629 -18.46 -13.92 10.83
CA PHE A 629 -19.07 -15.22 11.13
C PHE A 629 -19.39 -15.43 12.62
N ALA A 630 -18.60 -14.92 13.56
CA ALA A 630 -18.87 -15.01 14.99
C ALA A 630 -20.01 -14.08 15.48
N THR A 631 -20.51 -13.19 14.62
CA THR A 631 -21.57 -12.23 14.98
C THR A 631 -22.94 -12.91 15.02
N ASN A 632 -23.67 -12.76 16.11
CA ASN A 632 -24.98 -13.38 16.31
C ASN A 632 -26.18 -12.47 16.03
N GLN A 633 -25.98 -11.16 16.01
CA GLN A 633 -27.03 -10.16 15.81
C GLN A 633 -26.46 -8.97 15.05
N TYR A 634 -27.32 -8.38 14.21
CA TYR A 634 -27.02 -7.16 13.50
C TYR A 634 -28.09 -6.12 13.78
N PHE A 635 -27.68 -4.91 14.14
CA PHE A 635 -28.56 -3.80 14.45
C PHE A 635 -28.44 -2.73 13.36
N THR A 636 -29.57 -2.32 12.80
CA THR A 636 -29.63 -1.19 11.87
C THR A 636 -30.76 -0.25 12.26
N PRO A 637 -30.59 1.08 12.20
CA PRO A 637 -31.71 1.99 12.34
C PRO A 637 -32.68 1.78 11.18
N MET A 638 -33.98 1.68 11.48
CA MET A 638 -35.01 1.70 10.44
C MET A 638 -35.08 3.14 9.89
N VAL A 639 -34.68 3.32 8.67
CA VAL A 639 -34.96 4.52 7.89
C VAL A 639 -36.36 4.32 7.30
N GLU A 640 -37.38 5.11 7.72
CA GLU A 640 -38.65 5.14 7.02
C GLU A 640 -38.35 5.58 5.57
N MET A 641 -38.50 4.66 4.60
CA MET A 641 -38.54 5.02 3.20
C MET A 641 -39.79 5.86 2.97
N ASN A 642 -39.62 7.14 2.70
CA ASN A 642 -40.68 7.92 2.11
C ASN A 642 -41.01 7.31 0.75
N ASN A 643 -42.32 7.17 0.45
CA ASN A 643 -42.89 6.55 -0.75
C ASN A 643 -42.57 7.28 -2.08
N TYR A 644 -41.39 7.86 -2.21
CA TYR A 644 -40.85 8.41 -3.46
C TYR A 644 -39.54 7.71 -3.76
N GLY A 645 -39.45 7.11 -4.93
CA GLY A 645 -38.41 6.22 -5.41
C GLY A 645 -36.98 6.77 -5.51
N ASP A 646 -36.54 7.45 -4.47
CA ASP A 646 -35.19 7.96 -4.37
C ASP A 646 -34.35 7.03 -3.47
N ALA A 647 -33.19 6.62 -3.98
CA ALA A 647 -32.21 5.89 -3.22
C ALA A 647 -31.90 6.61 -1.90
N PRO A 648 -31.75 5.89 -0.78
CA PRO A 648 -31.49 6.53 0.51
C PRO A 648 -30.14 7.23 0.48
N LEU A 649 -30.15 8.55 0.55
CA LEU A 649 -28.97 9.33 0.91
C LEU A 649 -28.54 8.93 2.33
N VAL A 650 -27.46 8.18 2.44
CA VAL A 650 -26.79 7.96 3.71
C VAL A 650 -26.13 9.29 4.11
N VAL A 651 -26.87 10.11 4.83
CA VAL A 651 -26.30 11.27 5.52
C VAL A 651 -25.52 10.72 6.71
N ALA A 652 -24.20 10.65 6.60
CA ALA A 652 -23.34 10.50 7.75
C ALA A 652 -23.53 11.73 8.64
N THR A 653 -24.32 11.59 9.71
CA THR A 653 -24.38 12.60 10.77
C THR A 653 -23.06 12.53 11.52
N GLN A 654 -22.20 13.50 11.28
CA GLN A 654 -21.18 13.88 12.22
C GLN A 654 -21.92 14.44 13.46
N GLU A 655 -21.96 13.69 14.53
CA GLU A 655 -22.28 14.25 15.84
C GLU A 655 -21.04 14.91 16.43
N LYS A 656 -21.31 16.05 17.04
CA LYS A 656 -20.43 17.01 17.68
C LYS A 656 -19.49 16.42 18.73
#